data_b690b47c9bc1ca49d8c4289cfc98b391
#
_entry.id   b690b47c9bc1ca49d8c4289cfc98b391
#
_cell.length_a   1.000
_cell.length_b   1.000
_cell.length_c   1.000
_cell.angle_alpha   90.00
_cell.angle_beta   90.00
_cell.angle_gamma   90.00
#
_symmetry.space_group_name_H-M   'P 1'
#
loop_
_entity.id
_entity.type
_entity.pdbx_description
1 polymer ?
#
loop_
_entity_poly.entity_id
_entity_poly.type
_entity_poly.pdbx_seq_one_letter_code
_entity_poly.pdbx_strand_id
1 'polypeptide(L)'
;VKKIISFLICIMGSVSFHAVAQQQDEQVVRPKVGVVLAGGGAKGAAHIGVLKALEELKVPVDIIAGTSMGSYVGGLYAMGLSADEIESFIGTVDWNSGYRDRVDRSQRRVQDKEYEDRYQLTTDLGLRWGEIRAARGIVQGQGMLKILRETTGNLPPFTSFDDLAIPYRSVATDIIELEPVVISDGYLVDAMMASMSVPGALPPYELEGRLLVDGGVTNNMPVDVAKELGAEVIIAVDISTDYKNEEEFTTFLTVADQLSNYLVRSTTSRQAETLTNDDVLLNPDVGSMETTEFDKMPVAYNKGYQIAMENREALSRYSVSSAEYQRYIDRKQDARRDLRYGDEIEIEQIVINNRTHYNDQLLENRLALKQGNVYKTSQIEQSVQDLYALDRFELITYRYDTIDEQDALVVDVKEKSWGPNYVNFRFFIEDDFTTDSQYSIGVSANFTDLSDYGAELRTNFDIGTDKLFEVELYSPFFSSQKTYTTLNINYSNEQRNLPDSGFDDTTLEATRNYFPLTYSQWEAEWAIGYQDTLWRRFKMGVRYVDGEGELSTLPSYLDLDFTRLGVFANYRIDTLDNYSLPRNGWYLDLDYLVSHDESVGGTLDTETTQEEDTVYEFGAKLIAAHTFSRHTLVANADLGFVSNKNSSVPLNPKEIGGFLNLSGIPRNSLIGQNKVFGSLVYRYRWFDNDFGLFTSPFYIGGSLEYGGVWSDPDISIDQAPLYTAGSVFAGVDSPIGPIMFGYGRTEKNFDSVYLIVGTTFN
;
A
#
# COMPACT_ATOMS: atom_id res chain seq x y z
N VAL A 1 -68.36 46.41 58.21
CA VAL A 1 -69.06 46.14 56.94
C VAL A 1 -68.53 47.04 55.84
N LYS A 2 -68.26 48.37 56.10
CA LYS A 2 -67.68 49.26 55.05
C LYS A 2 -66.24 49.03 54.64
N LYS A 3 -65.43 48.26 55.38
CA LYS A 3 -64.01 47.89 55.01
C LYS A 3 -63.91 46.62 54.24
N ILE A 4 -64.92 45.79 54.15
CA ILE A 4 -64.92 44.52 53.37
C ILE A 4 -65.34 44.78 51.92
N ILE A 5 -66.19 45.78 51.69
CA ILE A 5 -66.67 46.18 50.35
C ILE A 5 -65.54 46.89 49.55
N SER A 6 -64.62 47.61 50.16
CA SER A 6 -63.49 48.25 49.49
C SER A 6 -62.40 47.26 49.09
N PHE A 7 -62.29 46.11 49.74
CA PHE A 7 -61.30 45.09 49.39
C PHE A 7 -61.75 44.18 48.23
N LEU A 8 -63.06 44.02 48.07
CA LEU A 8 -63.64 43.25 46.97
C LEU A 8 -63.69 44.02 45.64
N ILE A 9 -63.68 45.36 45.66
CA ILE A 9 -63.65 46.21 44.46
C ILE A 9 -62.23 46.39 43.93
N CYS A 10 -61.19 46.28 44.79
CA CYS A 10 -59.78 46.25 44.31
C CYS A 10 -59.33 44.91 43.71
N ILE A 11 -60.04 43.81 43.94
CA ILE A 11 -59.74 42.51 43.37
C ILE A 11 -60.42 42.31 42.01
N MET A 12 -61.45 43.03 41.68
CA MET A 12 -62.12 42.98 40.37
C MET A 12 -61.58 43.94 39.32
N GLY A 13 -60.59 44.80 39.65
CA GLY A 13 -60.01 45.80 38.75
C GLY A 13 -58.71 45.40 38.07
N SER A 14 -58.14 44.18 38.28
CA SER A 14 -56.85 43.79 37.76
C SER A 14 -56.82 42.42 37.03
N VAL A 15 -57.96 41.96 36.54
CA VAL A 15 -57.96 40.92 35.53
C VAL A 15 -58.08 41.57 34.15
N SER A 16 -56.98 42.21 33.73
CA SER A 16 -56.76 42.47 32.30
C SER A 16 -56.60 41.10 31.63
N PHE A 17 -57.62 40.73 30.89
CA PHE A 17 -57.50 39.66 29.91
C PHE A 17 -56.40 40.08 28.93
N HIS A 18 -55.17 39.65 29.19
CA HIS A 18 -54.22 39.37 28.09
C HIS A 18 -54.76 38.13 27.40
N ALA A 19 -55.60 38.30 26.41
CA ALA A 19 -55.74 37.34 25.34
C ALA A 19 -54.38 37.30 24.61
N VAL A 20 -53.42 36.50 25.14
CA VAL A 20 -52.35 35.99 24.34
C VAL A 20 -53.10 35.18 23.34
N ALA A 21 -53.22 35.66 22.10
CA ALA A 21 -53.44 34.86 20.95
C ALA A 21 -52.24 33.92 20.95
N GLN A 22 -52.41 32.69 21.45
CA GLN A 22 -51.65 31.59 20.98
C GLN A 22 -51.95 31.53 19.49
N GLN A 23 -51.11 32.20 18.68
CA GLN A 23 -50.88 31.71 17.34
C GLN A 23 -50.42 30.27 17.58
N GLN A 24 -51.34 29.31 17.49
CA GLN A 24 -51.01 28.03 17.01
C GLN A 24 -50.36 28.31 15.65
N ASP A 25 -49.01 28.32 15.63
CA ASP A 25 -48.32 28.02 14.40
C ASP A 25 -48.95 26.68 13.97
N GLU A 26 -49.90 26.71 13.07
CA GLU A 26 -50.15 25.59 12.19
C GLU A 26 -48.83 25.36 11.55
N GLN A 27 -48.02 24.47 12.14
CA GLN A 27 -46.91 23.87 11.41
C GLN A 27 -47.55 23.29 10.15
N VAL A 28 -47.37 23.99 9.05
CA VAL A 28 -47.61 23.45 7.73
C VAL A 28 -46.68 22.24 7.72
N VAL A 29 -47.26 21.06 7.89
CA VAL A 29 -46.50 19.79 7.91
C VAL A 29 -46.03 19.64 6.48
N ARG A 30 -44.78 20.05 6.24
CA ARG A 30 -44.14 19.83 4.96
C ARG A 30 -43.93 18.33 4.76
N PRO A 31 -43.94 17.83 3.52
CA PRO A 31 -43.65 16.43 3.29
C PRO A 31 -42.20 16.09 3.73
N LYS A 32 -42.01 14.90 4.26
CA LYS A 32 -40.68 14.34 4.57
C LYS A 32 -39.93 14.05 3.29
N VAL A 33 -38.78 14.69 3.11
CA VAL A 33 -37.92 14.54 1.95
C VAL A 33 -36.90 13.42 2.19
N GLY A 34 -36.96 12.36 1.41
CA GLY A 34 -35.96 11.32 1.34
C GLY A 34 -34.98 11.57 0.20
N VAL A 35 -33.70 11.51 0.49
CA VAL A 35 -32.65 11.55 -0.53
C VAL A 35 -32.10 10.15 -0.75
N VAL A 36 -32.13 9.69 -2.00
CA VAL A 36 -31.66 8.36 -2.42
C VAL A 36 -30.44 8.51 -3.32
N LEU A 37 -29.33 7.91 -2.90
CA LEU A 37 -28.03 8.03 -3.53
C LEU A 37 -27.59 6.67 -4.11
N ALA A 38 -27.52 6.59 -5.43
CA ALA A 38 -27.15 5.36 -6.11
C ALA A 38 -25.65 5.05 -5.99
N GLY A 39 -25.28 3.77 -6.19
CA GLY A 39 -23.91 3.33 -6.31
C GLY A 39 -23.30 3.72 -7.66
N GLY A 40 -21.97 3.86 -7.71
CA GLY A 40 -21.26 4.18 -8.95
C GLY A 40 -19.79 4.60 -8.80
N GLY A 41 -19.13 4.25 -7.72
CA GLY A 41 -17.70 4.52 -7.49
C GLY A 41 -17.37 6.00 -7.56
N ALA A 42 -16.32 6.38 -8.26
CA ALA A 42 -15.84 7.76 -8.39
C ALA A 42 -16.91 8.77 -8.85
N LYS A 43 -17.89 8.32 -9.64
CA LYS A 43 -19.05 9.14 -10.06
C LYS A 43 -19.91 9.62 -8.89
N GLY A 44 -19.85 8.95 -7.74
CA GLY A 44 -20.55 9.31 -6.52
C GLY A 44 -20.21 10.70 -5.98
N ALA A 45 -19.12 11.32 -6.41
CA ALA A 45 -18.86 12.73 -6.12
C ALA A 45 -20.00 13.66 -6.63
N ALA A 46 -20.78 13.23 -7.61
CA ALA A 46 -21.95 13.96 -8.08
C ALA A 46 -23.03 14.11 -6.96
N HIS A 47 -23.14 13.13 -6.06
CA HIS A 47 -24.05 13.21 -4.91
C HIS A 47 -23.76 14.41 -4.03
N ILE A 48 -22.46 14.72 -3.83
CA ILE A 48 -22.03 15.86 -3.01
C ILE A 48 -22.47 17.17 -3.66
N GLY A 49 -22.31 17.28 -4.99
CA GLY A 49 -22.79 18.43 -5.75
C GLY A 49 -24.31 18.62 -5.65
N VAL A 50 -25.07 17.51 -5.68
CA VAL A 50 -26.53 17.56 -5.47
C VAL A 50 -26.86 18.02 -4.04
N LEU A 51 -26.22 17.44 -3.02
CA LEU A 51 -26.42 17.84 -1.62
C LEU A 51 -26.09 19.32 -1.41
N LYS A 52 -25.02 19.83 -2.04
CA LYS A 52 -24.66 21.25 -2.03
C LYS A 52 -25.78 22.14 -2.60
N ALA A 53 -26.34 21.74 -3.73
CA ALA A 53 -27.47 22.46 -4.34
C ALA A 53 -28.73 22.44 -3.42
N LEU A 54 -29.02 21.29 -2.78
CA LEU A 54 -30.13 21.19 -1.83
C LEU A 54 -29.93 22.13 -0.60
N GLU A 55 -28.69 22.24 -0.09
CA GLU A 55 -28.36 23.17 0.97
C GLU A 55 -28.58 24.64 0.54
N GLU A 56 -28.13 25.01 -0.66
CA GLU A 56 -28.34 26.38 -1.18
C GLU A 56 -29.80 26.69 -1.45
N LEU A 57 -30.56 25.72 -1.93
CA LEU A 57 -32.01 25.85 -2.17
C LEU A 57 -32.82 25.74 -0.89
N LYS A 58 -32.19 25.47 0.25
CA LYS A 58 -32.83 25.32 1.58
C LYS A 58 -33.89 24.21 1.60
N VAL A 59 -33.56 23.10 0.96
CA VAL A 59 -34.36 21.86 1.00
C VAL A 59 -33.85 21.00 2.15
N PRO A 60 -34.61 20.81 3.23
CA PRO A 60 -34.21 19.93 4.33
C PRO A 60 -34.30 18.49 3.90
N VAL A 61 -33.31 17.70 4.29
CA VAL A 61 -33.25 16.25 4.07
C VAL A 61 -33.63 15.54 5.36
N ASP A 62 -34.69 14.72 5.33
CA ASP A 62 -35.23 14.06 6.52
C ASP A 62 -34.81 12.57 6.61
N ILE A 63 -34.49 11.95 5.48
CA ILE A 63 -34.13 10.53 5.36
C ILE A 63 -33.08 10.39 4.28
N ILE A 64 -32.13 9.48 4.51
CA ILE A 64 -31.12 9.10 3.51
C ILE A 64 -31.08 7.59 3.35
N ALA A 65 -31.12 7.12 2.11
CA ALA A 65 -30.81 5.76 1.75
C ALA A 65 -29.75 5.74 0.64
N GLY A 66 -28.74 4.90 0.78
CA GLY A 66 -27.63 4.87 -0.18
C GLY A 66 -27.04 3.49 -0.42
N THR A 67 -26.45 3.33 -1.58
CA THR A 67 -25.74 2.11 -2.01
C THR A 67 -24.32 2.48 -2.44
N SER A 68 -23.32 1.67 -2.06
CA SER A 68 -21.92 1.84 -2.47
C SER A 68 -21.39 3.25 -2.12
N MET A 69 -20.85 4.00 -3.07
CA MET A 69 -20.43 5.40 -2.84
C MET A 69 -21.59 6.29 -2.39
N GLY A 70 -22.83 5.99 -2.79
CA GLY A 70 -24.01 6.66 -2.29
C GLY A 70 -24.28 6.37 -0.79
N SER A 71 -23.96 5.16 -0.33
CA SER A 71 -23.98 4.82 1.10
C SER A 71 -22.92 5.64 1.86
N TYR A 72 -21.71 5.73 1.36
CA TYR A 72 -20.62 6.49 1.98
C TYR A 72 -20.95 7.99 2.07
N VAL A 73 -21.27 8.64 0.95
CA VAL A 73 -21.62 10.07 0.92
C VAL A 73 -22.86 10.34 1.78
N GLY A 74 -23.87 9.47 1.67
CA GLY A 74 -25.11 9.56 2.43
C GLY A 74 -24.88 9.40 3.94
N GLY A 75 -24.04 8.46 4.34
CA GLY A 75 -23.69 8.24 5.74
C GLY A 75 -22.93 9.42 6.34
N LEU A 76 -21.94 9.99 5.62
CA LEU A 76 -21.24 11.21 6.06
C LEU A 76 -22.22 12.38 6.23
N TYR A 77 -23.16 12.55 5.31
CA TYR A 77 -24.17 13.61 5.43
C TYR A 77 -25.15 13.34 6.57
N ALA A 78 -25.50 12.06 6.81
CA ALA A 78 -26.36 11.63 7.90
C ALA A 78 -25.71 11.81 9.28
N MET A 79 -24.37 11.74 9.37
CA MET A 79 -23.62 12.08 10.59
C MET A 79 -23.70 13.58 10.94
N GLY A 80 -24.19 14.41 10.02
CA GLY A 80 -24.31 15.85 10.25
C GLY A 80 -23.30 16.73 9.51
N LEU A 81 -22.43 16.16 8.65
CA LEU A 81 -21.51 16.94 7.83
C LEU A 81 -22.30 17.76 6.79
N SER A 82 -21.76 18.92 6.42
CA SER A 82 -22.22 19.68 5.27
C SER A 82 -21.63 19.14 3.97
N ALA A 83 -22.23 19.50 2.83
CA ALA A 83 -21.69 19.13 1.53
C ALA A 83 -20.25 19.65 1.31
N ASP A 84 -19.94 20.85 1.80
CA ASP A 84 -18.59 21.45 1.70
C ASP A 84 -17.56 20.67 2.54
N GLU A 85 -17.94 20.22 3.75
CA GLU A 85 -17.06 19.39 4.57
C GLU A 85 -16.78 18.04 3.88
N ILE A 86 -17.81 17.40 3.30
CA ILE A 86 -17.67 16.13 2.59
C ILE A 86 -16.79 16.31 1.33
N GLU A 87 -16.98 17.39 0.56
CA GLU A 87 -16.13 17.70 -0.60
C GLU A 87 -14.67 17.85 -0.19
N SER A 88 -14.41 18.57 0.89
CA SER A 88 -13.06 18.78 1.42
C SER A 88 -12.40 17.46 1.81
N PHE A 89 -13.11 16.57 2.52
CA PHE A 89 -12.57 15.26 2.91
C PHE A 89 -12.29 14.39 1.68
N ILE A 90 -13.27 14.23 0.80
CA ILE A 90 -13.17 13.37 -0.38
C ILE A 90 -12.06 13.83 -1.33
N GLY A 91 -11.84 15.15 -1.43
CA GLY A 91 -10.79 15.74 -2.25
C GLY A 91 -9.37 15.52 -1.71
N THR A 92 -9.21 15.16 -0.43
CA THR A 92 -7.90 14.87 0.19
C THR A 92 -7.56 13.38 0.26
N VAL A 93 -8.55 12.51 0.07
CA VAL A 93 -8.39 11.05 0.15
C VAL A 93 -7.67 10.51 -1.09
N ASP A 94 -6.64 9.71 -0.89
CA ASP A 94 -6.11 8.84 -1.95
C ASP A 94 -6.98 7.59 -2.09
N TRP A 95 -8.03 7.67 -2.92
CA TRP A 95 -8.96 6.58 -3.17
C TRP A 95 -8.29 5.33 -3.74
N ASN A 96 -7.21 5.50 -4.51
CA ASN A 96 -6.47 4.38 -5.06
C ASN A 96 -5.81 3.56 -3.94
N SER A 97 -5.50 4.17 -2.79
CA SER A 97 -4.99 3.44 -1.62
C SER A 97 -6.02 2.50 -1.01
N GLY A 98 -7.32 2.78 -1.17
CA GLY A 98 -8.42 1.91 -0.72
C GLY A 98 -8.48 0.57 -1.46
N TYR A 99 -7.93 0.51 -2.66
CA TYR A 99 -7.80 -0.71 -3.47
C TYR A 99 -6.38 -1.28 -3.46
N ARG A 100 -5.57 -0.92 -2.44
CA ARG A 100 -4.22 -1.42 -2.20
C ARG A 100 -4.09 -1.75 -0.72
N ASP A 101 -4.05 -3.01 -0.39
CA ASP A 101 -3.86 -3.43 1.01
C ASP A 101 -2.38 -3.48 1.41
N ARG A 102 -1.49 -3.33 0.44
CA ARG A 102 -0.07 -3.43 0.71
C ARG A 102 0.42 -2.20 1.45
N VAL A 103 0.95 -2.41 2.64
CA VAL A 103 1.61 -1.37 3.43
C VAL A 103 2.84 -0.87 2.69
N ASP A 104 3.02 0.45 2.69
CA ASP A 104 4.18 1.07 2.06
C ASP A 104 5.49 0.47 2.57
N ARG A 105 6.45 0.26 1.67
CA ARG A 105 7.75 -0.30 2.00
C ARG A 105 8.44 0.45 3.16
N SER A 106 8.32 1.77 3.22
CA SER A 106 8.89 2.59 4.30
C SER A 106 8.39 2.22 5.69
N GLN A 107 7.18 1.66 5.81
CA GLN A 107 6.53 1.25 7.06
C GLN A 107 6.83 -0.21 7.45
N ARG A 108 7.61 -0.94 6.65
CA ARG A 108 8.02 -2.32 6.95
C ARG A 108 9.35 -2.36 7.69
N ARG A 109 9.60 -3.45 8.41
CA ARG A 109 10.90 -3.67 9.06
C ARG A 109 12.00 -3.91 8.03
N VAL A 110 13.23 -3.50 8.34
CA VAL A 110 14.40 -3.72 7.45
C VAL A 110 14.55 -5.18 7.04
N GLN A 111 14.33 -6.11 7.97
CA GLN A 111 14.42 -7.55 7.71
C GLN A 111 13.38 -8.03 6.68
N ASP A 112 12.16 -7.48 6.73
CA ASP A 112 11.09 -7.85 5.81
C ASP A 112 11.31 -7.17 4.43
N LYS A 113 11.79 -5.92 4.41
CA LYS A 113 12.17 -5.20 3.19
C LYS A 113 13.21 -5.98 2.39
N GLU A 114 14.27 -6.44 3.05
CA GLU A 114 15.36 -7.18 2.42
C GLU A 114 14.87 -8.44 1.72
N TYR A 115 13.95 -9.16 2.35
CA TYR A 115 13.36 -10.36 1.76
C TYR A 115 12.43 -10.03 0.58
N GLU A 116 11.56 -9.03 0.73
CA GLU A 116 10.56 -8.69 -0.29
C GLU A 116 11.16 -7.99 -1.51
N ASP A 117 12.19 -7.16 -1.34
CA ASP A 117 12.83 -6.46 -2.45
C ASP A 117 13.46 -7.43 -3.48
N ARG A 118 13.75 -8.66 -3.06
CA ARG A 118 14.25 -9.72 -3.96
C ARG A 118 13.17 -10.23 -4.92
N TYR A 119 11.87 -10.13 -4.56
CA TYR A 119 10.77 -10.74 -5.31
C TYR A 119 9.75 -9.68 -5.79
N GLN A 120 9.76 -9.35 -7.08
CA GLN A 120 8.84 -8.35 -7.65
C GLN A 120 7.41 -8.86 -7.72
N LEU A 121 7.23 -10.15 -8.00
CA LEU A 121 5.93 -10.79 -8.13
C LEU A 121 5.50 -11.36 -6.79
N THR A 122 5.02 -10.46 -5.93
CA THR A 122 4.36 -10.86 -4.70
C THR A 122 2.93 -11.27 -5.04
N THR A 123 2.74 -12.56 -5.24
CA THR A 123 1.47 -13.11 -5.73
C THR A 123 0.42 -13.31 -4.65
N ASP A 124 0.80 -13.12 -3.38
CA ASP A 124 -0.01 -13.44 -2.20
C ASP A 124 -0.64 -14.85 -2.28
N LEU A 125 0.09 -15.77 -2.92
CA LEU A 125 -0.31 -17.17 -3.03
C LEU A 125 0.10 -17.92 -1.77
N GLY A 126 -0.87 -18.60 -1.18
CA GLY A 126 -0.66 -19.51 -0.06
C GLY A 126 -0.20 -20.89 -0.54
N LEU A 127 0.67 -21.52 0.23
CA LEU A 127 1.12 -22.89 0.04
C LEU A 127 0.66 -23.74 1.23
N ARG A 128 -0.24 -24.68 0.98
CA ARG A 128 -0.62 -25.70 1.93
C ARG A 128 -0.32 -27.08 1.31
N TRP A 129 0.01 -28.08 2.13
CA TRP A 129 0.40 -29.40 1.62
C TRP A 129 -0.50 -29.88 0.48
N GLY A 130 0.06 -29.88 -0.75
CA GLY A 130 -0.60 -30.33 -1.96
C GLY A 130 -1.54 -29.33 -2.65
N GLU A 131 -1.70 -28.10 -2.12
CA GLU A 131 -2.62 -27.09 -2.67
C GLU A 131 -1.95 -25.71 -2.71
N ILE A 132 -2.13 -25.01 -3.83
CA ILE A 132 -1.89 -23.58 -3.94
C ILE A 132 -3.23 -22.89 -3.74
N ARG A 133 -3.28 -21.91 -2.84
CA ARG A 133 -4.47 -21.12 -2.51
C ARG A 133 -4.24 -19.65 -2.84
N ALA A 134 -5.28 -19.00 -3.29
CA ALA A 134 -5.27 -17.56 -3.55
C ALA A 134 -6.27 -16.85 -2.64
N ALA A 135 -6.06 -15.57 -2.43
CA ALA A 135 -7.02 -14.67 -1.79
C ALA A 135 -8.36 -14.66 -2.55
N ARG A 136 -9.45 -14.34 -1.85
CA ARG A 136 -10.81 -14.27 -2.43
C ARG A 136 -11.09 -12.99 -3.21
N GLY A 137 -10.24 -11.98 -3.09
CA GLY A 137 -10.31 -10.71 -3.80
C GLY A 137 -8.92 -10.26 -4.19
N ILE A 138 -8.82 -9.28 -5.09
CA ILE A 138 -7.53 -8.68 -5.50
C ILE A 138 -6.88 -7.98 -4.31
N VAL A 139 -7.70 -7.34 -3.46
CA VAL A 139 -7.35 -6.74 -2.18
C VAL A 139 -8.31 -7.24 -1.11
N GLN A 140 -7.96 -7.10 0.18
CA GLN A 140 -8.79 -7.57 1.31
C GLN A 140 -9.65 -6.46 1.91
N GLY A 141 -9.38 -5.19 1.55
CA GLY A 141 -10.16 -4.03 1.97
C GLY A 141 -9.61 -3.29 3.18
N GLN A 142 -8.40 -3.60 3.63
CA GLN A 142 -7.77 -2.89 4.76
C GLN A 142 -7.58 -1.40 4.45
N GLY A 143 -7.15 -1.06 3.23
CA GLY A 143 -7.01 0.31 2.77
C GLY A 143 -8.35 1.04 2.72
N MET A 144 -9.41 0.39 2.27
CA MET A 144 -10.75 0.97 2.22
C MET A 144 -11.30 1.24 3.63
N LEU A 145 -11.15 0.29 4.56
CA LEU A 145 -11.54 0.49 5.96
C LEU A 145 -10.82 1.67 6.59
N LYS A 146 -9.54 1.86 6.32
CA LYS A 146 -8.78 3.02 6.77
C LYS A 146 -9.42 4.33 6.30
N ILE A 147 -9.74 4.45 5.01
CA ILE A 147 -10.41 5.62 4.43
C ILE A 147 -11.74 5.89 5.14
N LEU A 148 -12.57 4.86 5.29
CA LEU A 148 -13.88 4.99 5.93
C LEU A 148 -13.76 5.47 7.39
N ARG A 149 -12.80 4.93 8.15
CA ARG A 149 -12.59 5.31 9.56
C ARG A 149 -12.01 6.70 9.72
N GLU A 150 -11.04 7.08 8.89
CA GLU A 150 -10.46 8.42 8.94
C GLU A 150 -11.49 9.52 8.63
N THR A 151 -12.51 9.20 7.82
CA THR A 151 -13.57 10.16 7.46
C THR A 151 -14.76 10.15 8.42
N THR A 152 -15.05 9.02 9.08
CA THR A 152 -16.12 8.92 10.08
C THR A 152 -15.68 9.27 11.50
N GLY A 153 -14.36 9.17 11.79
CA GLY A 153 -13.81 9.44 13.12
C GLY A 153 -14.20 8.39 14.18
N ASN A 154 -14.35 8.82 15.42
CA ASN A 154 -14.51 7.96 16.59
C ASN A 154 -15.99 7.67 16.94
N LEU A 155 -16.83 7.34 15.96
CA LEU A 155 -18.23 7.01 16.22
C LEU A 155 -18.35 5.67 16.96
N PRO A 156 -19.26 5.57 17.97
CA PRO A 156 -19.60 4.29 18.55
C PRO A 156 -20.52 3.48 17.62
N PRO A 157 -20.74 2.18 17.89
CA PRO A 157 -21.80 1.43 17.25
C PRO A 157 -23.17 1.98 17.69
N PHE A 158 -24.12 2.00 16.75
CA PHE A 158 -25.47 2.51 16.96
C PHE A 158 -26.48 1.37 17.17
N THR A 159 -27.43 1.56 18.06
CA THR A 159 -28.59 0.66 18.19
C THR A 159 -29.57 0.87 17.04
N SER A 160 -29.57 2.04 16.43
CA SER A 160 -30.28 2.37 15.19
C SER A 160 -29.59 3.55 14.50
N PHE A 161 -29.49 3.50 13.18
CA PHE A 161 -29.04 4.66 12.40
C PHE A 161 -30.10 5.78 12.31
N ASP A 162 -31.26 5.58 12.97
CA ASP A 162 -32.21 6.68 13.22
C ASP A 162 -31.67 7.66 14.26
N ASP A 163 -30.69 7.25 15.07
CA ASP A 163 -30.02 8.08 16.07
C ASP A 163 -28.94 9.01 15.46
N LEU A 164 -28.64 8.88 14.18
CA LEU A 164 -27.79 9.82 13.45
C LEU A 164 -28.49 11.20 13.31
N ALA A 165 -27.78 12.22 12.91
CA ALA A 165 -28.37 13.55 12.69
C ALA A 165 -29.49 13.53 11.63
N ILE A 166 -29.46 12.58 10.71
CA ILE A 166 -30.52 12.27 9.76
C ILE A 166 -30.66 10.74 9.72
N PRO A 167 -31.89 10.16 9.85
CA PRO A 167 -32.16 8.76 9.68
C PRO A 167 -31.56 8.20 8.39
N TYR A 168 -30.82 7.09 8.51
CA TYR A 168 -30.00 6.58 7.42
C TYR A 168 -30.14 5.07 7.24
N ARG A 169 -30.04 4.61 6.00
CA ARG A 169 -29.89 3.18 5.65
C ARG A 169 -28.82 2.98 4.60
N SER A 170 -27.97 1.99 4.85
CA SER A 170 -27.00 1.46 3.87
C SER A 170 -27.55 0.19 3.26
N VAL A 171 -27.37 0.01 1.95
CA VAL A 171 -27.85 -1.19 1.27
C VAL A 171 -26.67 -2.00 0.73
N ALA A 172 -26.62 -3.27 1.11
CA ALA A 172 -25.69 -4.29 0.63
C ALA A 172 -26.45 -5.45 -0.02
N THR A 173 -25.74 -6.41 -0.57
CA THR A 173 -26.30 -7.65 -1.13
C THR A 173 -25.75 -8.86 -0.39
N ASP A 174 -26.60 -9.76 0.10
CA ASP A 174 -26.18 -11.08 0.54
C ASP A 174 -25.82 -11.90 -0.70
N ILE A 175 -24.54 -12.31 -0.81
CA ILE A 175 -24.06 -13.03 -2.01
C ILE A 175 -24.53 -14.49 -2.05
N ILE A 176 -24.99 -15.04 -0.93
CA ILE A 176 -25.50 -16.40 -0.84
C ILE A 176 -26.97 -16.45 -1.23
N GLU A 177 -27.79 -15.55 -0.64
CA GLU A 177 -29.24 -15.50 -0.86
C GLU A 177 -29.60 -14.69 -2.11
N LEU A 178 -28.68 -13.83 -2.59
CA LEU A 178 -28.88 -12.89 -3.71
C LEU A 178 -30.04 -11.92 -3.46
N GLU A 179 -30.20 -11.50 -2.20
CA GLU A 179 -31.20 -10.54 -1.75
C GLU A 179 -30.58 -9.27 -1.21
N PRO A 180 -31.28 -8.11 -1.32
CA PRO A 180 -30.81 -6.87 -0.71
C PRO A 180 -30.86 -6.97 0.82
N VAL A 181 -29.81 -6.47 1.47
CA VAL A 181 -29.71 -6.34 2.93
C VAL A 181 -29.69 -4.87 3.29
N VAL A 182 -30.72 -4.42 3.99
CA VAL A 182 -30.80 -3.05 4.51
C VAL A 182 -30.17 -3.03 5.89
N ILE A 183 -29.04 -2.34 6.00
CA ILE A 183 -28.29 -2.18 7.25
C ILE A 183 -28.78 -0.92 7.95
N SER A 184 -29.28 -1.06 9.16
CA SER A 184 -29.99 -0.01 9.94
C SER A 184 -29.36 0.30 11.29
N ASP A 185 -28.34 -0.43 11.70
CA ASP A 185 -27.71 -0.36 13.01
C ASP A 185 -26.27 -0.91 12.98
N GLY A 186 -25.61 -0.93 14.13
CA GLY A 186 -24.25 -1.40 14.27
C GLY A 186 -23.20 -0.32 14.04
N TYR A 187 -22.03 -0.71 13.60
CA TYR A 187 -20.92 0.21 13.32
C TYR A 187 -21.05 0.79 11.91
N LEU A 188 -21.13 2.12 11.80
CA LEU A 188 -21.40 2.79 10.52
C LEU A 188 -20.36 2.47 9.43
N VAL A 189 -19.09 2.31 9.82
CA VAL A 189 -18.01 1.92 8.89
C VAL A 189 -18.27 0.54 8.29
N ASP A 190 -18.75 -0.42 9.09
CA ASP A 190 -19.07 -1.78 8.62
C ASP A 190 -20.22 -1.76 7.62
N ALA A 191 -21.24 -0.93 7.87
CA ALA A 191 -22.38 -0.75 6.96
C ALA A 191 -21.94 -0.17 5.60
N MET A 192 -21.06 0.85 5.63
CA MET A 192 -20.48 1.43 4.41
C MET A 192 -19.58 0.41 3.69
N MET A 193 -18.69 -0.28 4.43
CA MET A 193 -17.78 -1.27 3.85
C MET A 193 -18.52 -2.41 3.18
N ALA A 194 -19.56 -2.95 3.83
CA ALA A 194 -20.39 -4.00 3.26
C ALA A 194 -21.06 -3.54 1.95
N SER A 195 -21.60 -2.31 1.93
CA SER A 195 -22.23 -1.71 0.76
C SER A 195 -21.25 -1.38 -0.38
N MET A 196 -19.96 -1.21 -0.08
CA MET A 196 -18.89 -0.85 -1.04
C MET A 196 -18.02 -2.05 -1.44
N SER A 197 -18.33 -3.27 -0.99
CA SER A 197 -17.55 -4.49 -1.31
C SER A 197 -17.86 -4.97 -2.73
N VAL A 198 -17.31 -4.26 -3.74
CA VAL A 198 -17.56 -4.53 -5.17
C VAL A 198 -16.99 -5.91 -5.54
N PRO A 199 -17.83 -6.83 -6.06
CA PRO A 199 -17.37 -8.14 -6.48
C PRO A 199 -16.24 -8.08 -7.51
N GLY A 200 -15.19 -8.87 -7.29
CA GLY A 200 -14.00 -8.89 -8.14
C GLY A 200 -12.91 -7.90 -7.73
N ALA A 201 -13.25 -6.77 -7.10
CA ALA A 201 -12.28 -5.84 -6.53
C ALA A 201 -12.01 -6.15 -5.06
N LEU A 202 -13.08 -6.22 -4.24
CA LEU A 202 -13.02 -6.52 -2.81
C LEU A 202 -13.66 -7.90 -2.53
N PRO A 203 -13.22 -8.61 -1.48
CA PRO A 203 -13.88 -9.83 -1.04
C PRO A 203 -15.24 -9.51 -0.42
N PRO A 204 -16.15 -10.48 -0.32
CA PRO A 204 -17.37 -10.33 0.46
C PRO A 204 -17.05 -9.96 1.91
N TYR A 205 -17.70 -8.92 2.43
CA TYR A 205 -17.53 -8.45 3.80
C TYR A 205 -18.43 -9.28 4.75
N GLU A 206 -17.82 -9.84 5.80
CA GLU A 206 -18.55 -10.63 6.78
C GLU A 206 -19.17 -9.71 7.83
N LEU A 207 -20.48 -9.61 7.87
CA LEU A 207 -21.24 -8.84 8.85
C LEU A 207 -22.38 -9.67 9.40
N GLU A 208 -22.44 -9.84 10.73
CA GLU A 208 -23.49 -10.61 11.44
C GLU A 208 -23.70 -12.03 10.91
N GLY A 209 -22.61 -12.67 10.47
CA GLY A 209 -22.64 -14.04 9.94
C GLY A 209 -23.13 -14.15 8.49
N ARG A 210 -23.38 -13.04 7.81
CA ARG A 210 -23.68 -12.94 6.39
C ARG A 210 -22.46 -12.53 5.59
N LEU A 211 -22.36 -12.98 4.36
CA LEU A 211 -21.36 -12.56 3.40
C LEU A 211 -21.95 -11.52 2.46
N LEU A 212 -21.59 -10.26 2.66
CA LEU A 212 -22.18 -9.13 1.97
C LEU A 212 -21.23 -8.58 0.89
N VAL A 213 -21.84 -8.22 -0.23
CA VAL A 213 -21.17 -7.52 -1.34
C VAL A 213 -21.91 -6.23 -1.66
N ASP A 214 -21.38 -5.43 -2.59
CA ASP A 214 -21.95 -4.16 -3.02
C ASP A 214 -23.46 -4.28 -3.32
N GLY A 215 -24.22 -3.35 -2.77
CA GLY A 215 -25.67 -3.33 -2.91
C GLY A 215 -26.15 -3.09 -4.34
N GLY A 216 -25.27 -2.56 -5.22
CA GLY A 216 -25.58 -2.36 -6.64
C GLY A 216 -26.01 -3.62 -7.38
N VAL A 217 -25.63 -4.80 -6.86
CA VAL A 217 -26.02 -6.09 -7.45
C VAL A 217 -27.55 -6.32 -7.38
N THR A 218 -28.20 -5.95 -6.26
CA THR A 218 -29.63 -6.22 -6.03
C THR A 218 -30.49 -4.96 -5.93
N ASN A 219 -29.98 -3.86 -5.37
CA ASN A 219 -30.69 -2.60 -5.20
C ASN A 219 -29.74 -1.39 -5.25
N ASN A 220 -29.41 -0.94 -6.46
CA ASN A 220 -28.45 0.15 -6.64
C ASN A 220 -28.98 1.54 -6.26
N MET A 221 -30.29 1.79 -6.36
CA MET A 221 -30.92 3.06 -6.03
C MET A 221 -32.11 2.80 -5.10
N PRO A 222 -31.92 2.75 -3.78
CA PRO A 222 -32.88 2.18 -2.81
C PRO A 222 -34.05 3.13 -2.51
N VAL A 223 -34.90 3.40 -3.51
CA VAL A 223 -36.11 4.22 -3.40
C VAL A 223 -37.14 3.57 -2.48
N ASP A 224 -37.33 2.28 -2.59
CA ASP A 224 -38.19 1.47 -1.73
C ASP A 224 -37.82 1.60 -0.24
N VAL A 225 -36.52 1.53 0.07
CA VAL A 225 -35.99 1.66 1.43
C VAL A 225 -36.31 3.05 2.02
N ALA A 226 -36.12 4.11 1.25
CA ALA A 226 -36.42 5.48 1.70
C ALA A 226 -37.95 5.65 1.93
N LYS A 227 -38.80 5.06 1.09
CA LYS A 227 -40.26 5.07 1.25
C LYS A 227 -40.70 4.28 2.50
N GLU A 228 -40.09 3.13 2.77
CA GLU A 228 -40.35 2.34 3.98
C GLU A 228 -39.97 3.08 5.27
N LEU A 229 -38.93 3.93 5.22
CA LEU A 229 -38.59 4.83 6.32
C LEU A 229 -39.57 6.01 6.50
N GLY A 230 -40.54 6.14 5.60
CA GLY A 230 -41.58 7.16 5.67
C GLY A 230 -41.25 8.44 4.91
N ALA A 231 -40.39 8.39 3.90
CA ALA A 231 -40.23 9.49 2.96
C ALA A 231 -41.54 9.67 2.14
N GLU A 232 -42.05 10.89 2.11
CA GLU A 232 -43.25 11.25 1.36
C GLU A 232 -42.93 11.80 -0.02
N VAL A 233 -41.69 12.28 -0.18
CA VAL A 233 -41.11 12.76 -1.43
C VAL A 233 -39.71 12.24 -1.54
N ILE A 234 -39.31 11.76 -2.73
CA ILE A 234 -38.00 11.24 -3.03
C ILE A 234 -37.25 12.19 -3.96
N ILE A 235 -36.02 12.50 -3.59
CA ILE A 235 -35.01 13.07 -4.50
C ILE A 235 -33.98 11.97 -4.75
N ALA A 236 -34.09 11.30 -5.89
CA ALA A 236 -33.20 10.22 -6.27
C ALA A 236 -32.08 10.73 -7.20
N VAL A 237 -30.85 10.28 -6.93
CA VAL A 237 -29.68 10.63 -7.75
C VAL A 237 -29.14 9.37 -8.41
N ASP A 238 -29.37 9.24 -9.70
CA ASP A 238 -28.89 8.15 -10.53
C ASP A 238 -27.59 8.54 -11.26
N ILE A 239 -26.51 7.89 -10.93
CA ILE A 239 -25.18 8.06 -11.52
C ILE A 239 -24.76 6.85 -12.36
N SER A 240 -25.71 6.00 -12.74
CA SER A 240 -25.43 4.86 -13.62
C SER A 240 -25.04 5.35 -15.02
N THR A 241 -24.10 4.64 -15.63
CA THR A 241 -23.64 4.93 -17.01
C THR A 241 -24.44 4.14 -18.04
N ASP A 242 -24.43 4.63 -19.27
CA ASP A 242 -24.99 3.89 -20.39
C ASP A 242 -24.19 2.62 -20.69
N TYR A 243 -24.83 1.66 -21.36
CA TYR A 243 -24.17 0.44 -21.80
C TYR A 243 -23.05 0.76 -22.80
N LYS A 244 -21.97 -0.03 -22.74
CA LYS A 244 -20.87 0.07 -23.71
C LYS A 244 -21.33 -0.29 -25.12
N ASN A 245 -20.78 0.38 -26.11
CA ASN A 245 -21.00 0.11 -27.53
C ASN A 245 -20.13 -1.08 -27.99
N GLU A 246 -20.48 -1.68 -29.14
CA GLU A 246 -19.79 -2.86 -29.69
C GLU A 246 -18.26 -2.66 -29.83
N GLU A 247 -17.82 -1.47 -30.19
CA GLU A 247 -16.40 -1.12 -30.39
C GLU A 247 -15.57 -1.13 -29.08
N GLU A 248 -16.23 -1.02 -27.91
CA GLU A 248 -15.60 -1.00 -26.60
C GLU A 248 -15.34 -2.40 -26.02
N PHE A 249 -15.90 -3.46 -26.65
CA PHE A 249 -15.69 -4.85 -26.22
C PHE A 249 -14.39 -5.43 -26.75
N THR A 250 -13.27 -5.01 -26.17
CA THR A 250 -11.92 -5.42 -26.60
C THR A 250 -11.35 -6.60 -25.83
N THR A 251 -11.87 -6.91 -24.63
CA THR A 251 -11.35 -7.95 -23.74
C THR A 251 -12.48 -8.68 -23.02
N PHE A 252 -12.18 -9.84 -22.42
CA PHE A 252 -13.15 -10.55 -21.57
C PHE A 252 -13.54 -9.75 -20.32
N LEU A 253 -12.62 -8.88 -19.81
CA LEU A 253 -12.90 -8.01 -18.69
C LEU A 253 -13.99 -6.98 -19.01
N THR A 254 -13.99 -6.44 -20.22
CA THR A 254 -15.04 -5.51 -20.64
C THR A 254 -16.41 -6.18 -20.76
N VAL A 255 -16.44 -7.49 -21.06
CA VAL A 255 -17.71 -8.28 -21.03
C VAL A 255 -18.20 -8.46 -19.61
N ALA A 256 -17.31 -8.78 -18.66
CA ALA A 256 -17.67 -8.94 -17.24
C ALA A 256 -18.16 -7.62 -16.64
N ASP A 257 -17.49 -6.51 -16.97
CA ASP A 257 -17.89 -5.16 -16.56
C ASP A 257 -19.27 -4.78 -17.12
N GLN A 258 -19.55 -5.10 -18.39
CA GLN A 258 -20.88 -4.88 -18.98
C GLN A 258 -21.99 -5.67 -18.27
N LEU A 259 -21.71 -6.91 -17.84
CA LEU A 259 -22.69 -7.70 -17.08
C LEU A 259 -22.94 -7.09 -15.70
N SER A 260 -21.89 -6.61 -15.02
CA SER A 260 -22.03 -5.87 -13.77
C SER A 260 -22.83 -4.59 -13.96
N ASN A 261 -22.53 -3.79 -14.99
CA ASN A 261 -23.26 -2.58 -15.34
C ASN A 261 -24.74 -2.89 -15.67
N TYR A 262 -25.03 -4.03 -16.30
CA TYR A 262 -26.38 -4.46 -16.57
C TYR A 262 -27.17 -4.71 -15.27
N LEU A 263 -26.58 -5.38 -14.28
CA LEU A 263 -27.23 -5.62 -12.99
C LEU A 263 -27.54 -4.28 -12.29
N VAL A 264 -26.55 -3.42 -12.15
CA VAL A 264 -26.68 -2.10 -11.54
C VAL A 264 -27.77 -1.27 -12.23
N ARG A 265 -27.74 -1.16 -13.55
CA ARG A 265 -28.71 -0.38 -14.31
C ARG A 265 -30.11 -0.98 -14.29
N SER A 266 -30.23 -2.31 -14.36
CA SER A 266 -31.52 -3.01 -14.28
C SER A 266 -32.20 -2.76 -12.94
N THR A 267 -31.45 -2.81 -11.83
CA THR A 267 -32.00 -2.52 -10.50
C THR A 267 -32.34 -1.05 -10.34
N THR A 268 -31.50 -0.14 -10.81
CA THR A 268 -31.77 1.31 -10.81
C THR A 268 -33.04 1.66 -11.59
N SER A 269 -33.20 1.11 -12.81
CA SER A 269 -34.37 1.39 -13.64
C SER A 269 -35.67 0.92 -12.98
N ARG A 270 -35.68 -0.25 -12.35
CA ARG A 270 -36.86 -0.76 -11.61
C ARG A 270 -37.24 0.15 -10.46
N GLN A 271 -36.28 0.71 -9.75
CA GLN A 271 -36.52 1.64 -8.65
C GLN A 271 -37.02 2.99 -9.18
N ALA A 272 -36.45 3.48 -10.29
CA ALA A 272 -36.88 4.71 -10.95
C ALA A 272 -38.35 4.65 -11.43
N GLU A 273 -38.83 3.47 -11.89
CA GLU A 273 -40.22 3.26 -12.26
C GLU A 273 -41.22 3.39 -11.10
N THR A 274 -40.73 3.31 -9.85
CA THR A 274 -41.56 3.47 -8.65
C THR A 274 -41.73 4.93 -8.20
N LEU A 275 -41.02 5.86 -8.84
CA LEU A 275 -41.11 7.29 -8.57
C LEU A 275 -42.43 7.85 -9.11
N THR A 276 -42.97 8.82 -8.40
CA THR A 276 -44.20 9.53 -8.73
C THR A 276 -43.91 10.91 -9.33
N ASN A 277 -44.95 11.66 -9.72
CA ASN A 277 -44.78 13.00 -10.27
C ASN A 277 -44.32 14.03 -9.22
N ASP A 278 -44.44 13.72 -7.94
CA ASP A 278 -43.97 14.57 -6.85
C ASP A 278 -42.48 14.27 -6.50
N ASP A 279 -41.94 13.14 -6.96
CA ASP A 279 -40.54 12.79 -6.78
C ASP A 279 -39.65 13.46 -7.83
N VAL A 280 -38.37 13.60 -7.55
CA VAL A 280 -37.40 14.19 -8.48
C VAL A 280 -36.27 13.20 -8.73
N LEU A 281 -36.12 12.79 -9.99
CA LEU A 281 -34.99 11.99 -10.44
C LEU A 281 -33.94 12.91 -11.07
N LEU A 282 -32.74 12.90 -10.52
CA LEU A 282 -31.56 13.63 -11.01
C LEU A 282 -30.58 12.64 -11.62
N ASN A 283 -30.25 12.83 -12.88
CA ASN A 283 -29.27 12.01 -13.59
C ASN A 283 -28.13 12.91 -14.11
N PRO A 284 -27.05 13.10 -13.32
CA PRO A 284 -25.88 13.86 -13.73
C PRO A 284 -25.20 13.21 -14.95
N ASP A 285 -25.03 13.99 -16.03
CA ASP A 285 -24.27 13.54 -17.20
C ASP A 285 -22.78 13.59 -16.91
N VAL A 286 -22.23 12.48 -16.42
CA VAL A 286 -20.80 12.31 -16.15
C VAL A 286 -20.03 11.77 -17.37
N GLY A 287 -20.68 11.63 -18.51
CA GLY A 287 -20.10 11.15 -19.76
C GLY A 287 -19.57 9.71 -19.66
N SER A 288 -18.39 9.49 -20.22
CA SER A 288 -17.69 8.19 -20.22
C SER A 288 -16.84 7.95 -18.98
N MET A 289 -17.07 8.69 -17.88
CA MET A 289 -16.31 8.50 -16.63
C MET A 289 -16.51 7.08 -16.10
N GLU A 290 -15.40 6.39 -15.81
CA GLU A 290 -15.43 5.05 -15.21
C GLU A 290 -15.53 5.12 -13.68
N THR A 291 -15.93 4.01 -13.06
CA THR A 291 -16.13 3.91 -11.61
C THR A 291 -14.82 4.03 -10.81
N THR A 292 -13.67 3.82 -11.45
CA THR A 292 -12.33 3.88 -10.85
C THR A 292 -11.56 5.17 -11.16
N GLU A 293 -12.12 6.09 -11.92
CA GLU A 293 -11.46 7.36 -12.29
C GLU A 293 -11.63 8.43 -11.19
N PHE A 294 -11.00 8.20 -10.04
CA PHE A 294 -11.11 9.09 -8.87
C PHE A 294 -10.51 10.48 -9.09
N ASP A 295 -9.57 10.63 -10.01
CA ASP A 295 -9.01 11.92 -10.43
C ASP A 295 -10.06 12.83 -11.11
N LYS A 296 -11.15 12.25 -11.64
CA LYS A 296 -12.26 12.98 -12.26
C LYS A 296 -13.41 13.33 -11.29
N MET A 297 -13.29 12.98 -10.00
CA MET A 297 -14.33 13.32 -9.00
C MET A 297 -14.74 14.80 -9.01
N PRO A 298 -13.85 15.80 -9.18
CA PRO A 298 -14.26 17.19 -9.26
C PRO A 298 -15.18 17.49 -10.45
N VAL A 299 -15.05 16.73 -11.55
CA VAL A 299 -15.96 16.86 -12.71
C VAL A 299 -17.33 16.32 -12.36
N ALA A 300 -17.41 15.14 -11.74
CA ALA A 300 -18.66 14.54 -11.30
C ALA A 300 -19.38 15.43 -10.28
N TYR A 301 -18.68 16.01 -9.29
CA TYR A 301 -19.22 16.97 -8.36
C TYR A 301 -19.93 18.15 -9.08
N ASN A 302 -19.22 18.77 -10.03
CA ASN A 302 -19.78 19.90 -10.79
C ASN A 302 -21.03 19.49 -11.59
N LYS A 303 -21.05 18.28 -12.14
CA LYS A 303 -22.21 17.75 -12.89
C LYS A 303 -23.40 17.49 -11.96
N GLY A 304 -23.16 16.97 -10.78
CA GLY A 304 -24.19 16.82 -9.74
C GLY A 304 -24.81 18.16 -9.33
N TYR A 305 -23.98 19.15 -9.06
CA TYR A 305 -24.46 20.50 -8.76
C TYR A 305 -25.24 21.11 -9.93
N GLN A 306 -24.72 21.00 -11.15
CA GLN A 306 -25.35 21.54 -12.35
C GLN A 306 -26.75 20.96 -12.57
N ILE A 307 -26.93 19.63 -12.57
CA ILE A 307 -28.22 18.99 -12.78
C ILE A 307 -29.24 19.37 -11.72
N ALA A 308 -28.82 19.49 -10.45
CA ALA A 308 -29.70 19.93 -9.38
C ALA A 308 -30.17 21.39 -9.60
N MET A 309 -29.26 22.27 -10.03
CA MET A 309 -29.61 23.67 -10.32
C MET A 309 -30.45 23.84 -11.59
N GLU A 310 -30.31 22.96 -12.58
CA GLU A 310 -31.19 22.89 -13.75
C GLU A 310 -32.62 22.46 -13.34
N ASN A 311 -32.75 21.61 -12.31
CA ASN A 311 -34.02 21.15 -11.77
C ASN A 311 -34.50 21.99 -10.55
N ARG A 312 -33.92 23.18 -10.33
CA ARG A 312 -34.20 24.03 -9.16
C ARG A 312 -35.70 24.34 -8.97
N GLU A 313 -36.47 24.44 -10.05
CA GLU A 313 -37.92 24.71 -9.98
C GLU A 313 -38.66 23.53 -9.32
N ALA A 314 -38.33 22.31 -9.66
CA ALA A 314 -38.90 21.12 -9.05
C ALA A 314 -38.44 20.99 -7.59
N LEU A 315 -37.13 21.16 -7.31
CA LEU A 315 -36.56 21.06 -5.98
C LEU A 315 -37.06 22.16 -5.02
N SER A 316 -37.23 23.39 -5.51
CA SER A 316 -37.66 24.51 -4.71
C SER A 316 -39.10 24.37 -4.19
N ARG A 317 -39.89 23.42 -4.68
CA ARG A 317 -41.20 23.09 -4.10
C ARG A 317 -41.09 22.62 -2.66
N TYR A 318 -39.94 22.06 -2.28
CA TYR A 318 -39.63 21.51 -0.96
C TYR A 318 -38.74 22.41 -0.14
N SER A 319 -38.42 23.63 -0.63
CA SER A 319 -37.66 24.64 0.10
C SER A 319 -38.47 25.18 1.26
N VAL A 320 -37.80 25.47 2.34
CA VAL A 320 -38.39 26.11 3.53
C VAL A 320 -37.88 27.53 3.69
N SER A 321 -38.52 28.28 4.58
CA SER A 321 -38.04 29.62 4.91
C SER A 321 -36.64 29.61 5.52
N SER A 322 -35.89 30.70 5.38
CA SER A 322 -34.53 30.80 5.94
C SER A 322 -34.51 30.52 7.46
N ALA A 323 -35.57 30.91 8.19
CA ALA A 323 -35.64 30.64 9.62
C ALA A 323 -35.89 29.17 9.95
N GLU A 324 -36.69 28.47 9.15
CA GLU A 324 -36.92 27.03 9.29
C GLU A 324 -35.71 26.23 8.89
N TYR A 325 -35.04 26.64 7.81
CA TYR A 325 -33.81 25.99 7.38
C TYR A 325 -32.69 26.15 8.42
N GLN A 326 -32.58 27.33 9.05
CA GLN A 326 -31.61 27.54 10.12
C GLN A 326 -31.91 26.62 11.32
N ARG A 327 -33.18 26.47 11.71
CA ARG A 327 -33.57 25.51 12.76
C ARG A 327 -33.25 24.04 12.38
N TYR A 328 -33.36 23.70 11.10
CA TYR A 328 -32.96 22.40 10.62
C TYR A 328 -31.44 22.21 10.74
N ILE A 329 -30.62 23.16 10.30
CA ILE A 329 -29.16 23.13 10.44
C ILE A 329 -28.73 23.06 11.90
N ASP A 330 -29.34 23.88 12.77
CA ASP A 330 -29.02 23.89 14.19
C ASP A 330 -29.27 22.51 14.82
N ARG A 331 -30.40 21.87 14.52
CA ARG A 331 -30.72 20.53 15.01
C ARG A 331 -29.71 19.47 14.47
N LYS A 332 -29.36 19.57 13.18
CA LYS A 332 -28.37 18.68 12.55
C LYS A 332 -27.01 18.80 13.24
N GLN A 333 -26.60 20.05 13.56
CA GLN A 333 -25.33 20.28 14.26
C GLN A 333 -25.38 19.87 15.73
N ASP A 334 -26.52 20.07 16.42
CA ASP A 334 -26.69 19.62 17.79
C ASP A 334 -26.61 18.08 17.87
N ALA A 335 -27.35 17.38 17.02
CA ALA A 335 -27.30 15.92 16.92
C ALA A 335 -25.89 15.44 16.65
N ARG A 336 -25.17 16.09 15.71
CA ARG A 336 -23.75 15.76 15.44
C ARG A 336 -22.87 15.88 16.69
N ARG A 337 -23.08 16.94 17.52
CA ARG A 337 -22.32 17.10 18.77
C ARG A 337 -22.61 16.01 19.79
N ASP A 338 -23.85 15.51 19.81
CA ASP A 338 -24.28 14.46 20.73
C ASP A 338 -23.77 13.05 20.34
N LEU A 339 -23.28 12.87 19.10
CA LEU A 339 -22.76 11.59 18.62
C LEU A 339 -21.40 11.19 19.21
N ARG A 340 -20.92 11.80 20.28
CA ARG A 340 -19.56 11.60 20.83
C ARG A 340 -18.48 11.69 19.75
N TYR A 341 -18.69 12.56 18.80
CA TYR A 341 -17.81 12.79 17.70
C TYR A 341 -16.71 13.75 18.13
N GLY A 342 -15.49 13.28 18.14
CA GLY A 342 -14.30 14.09 18.43
C GLY A 342 -13.09 13.51 17.76
N ASP A 343 -12.05 14.33 17.59
CA ASP A 343 -10.77 13.88 17.03
C ASP A 343 -10.01 12.94 17.97
N GLU A 344 -10.39 12.91 19.26
CA GLU A 344 -9.66 12.22 20.32
C GLU A 344 -10.61 11.36 21.17
N ILE A 345 -10.16 10.14 21.49
CA ILE A 345 -10.88 9.23 22.38
C ILE A 345 -9.91 8.68 23.46
N GLU A 346 -10.38 8.63 24.69
CA GLU A 346 -9.71 7.90 25.77
C GLU A 346 -10.07 6.42 25.67
N ILE A 347 -9.06 5.56 25.63
CA ILE A 347 -9.24 4.12 25.56
C ILE A 347 -8.91 3.54 26.95
N GLU A 348 -9.96 3.23 27.74
CA GLU A 348 -9.81 2.66 29.07
C GLU A 348 -9.41 1.18 29.03
N GLN A 349 -9.89 0.44 28.02
CA GLN A 349 -9.59 -0.98 27.82
C GLN A 349 -9.29 -1.28 26.36
N ILE A 350 -8.35 -2.21 26.11
CA ILE A 350 -8.07 -2.76 24.78
C ILE A 350 -8.36 -4.26 24.84
N VAL A 351 -9.21 -4.74 23.95
CA VAL A 351 -9.56 -6.15 23.81
C VAL A 351 -9.17 -6.63 22.43
N ILE A 352 -8.30 -7.64 22.34
CA ILE A 352 -7.89 -8.23 21.08
C ILE A 352 -8.59 -9.57 20.90
N ASN A 353 -9.44 -9.65 19.88
CA ASN A 353 -10.02 -10.91 19.42
C ASN A 353 -9.03 -11.57 18.45
N ASN A 354 -8.13 -12.34 18.99
CA ASN A 354 -7.07 -12.98 18.22
C ASN A 354 -7.60 -14.25 17.51
N ARG A 355 -7.69 -14.20 16.18
CA ARG A 355 -8.02 -15.35 15.32
C ARG A 355 -6.80 -15.76 14.48
N THR A 356 -5.62 -15.78 15.12
CA THR A 356 -4.34 -16.11 14.51
C THR A 356 -3.59 -17.12 15.36
N HIS A 357 -2.50 -17.69 14.86
CA HIS A 357 -1.60 -18.52 15.66
C HIS A 357 -0.61 -17.70 16.50
N TYR A 358 -0.53 -16.38 16.29
CA TYR A 358 0.39 -15.50 17.01
C TYR A 358 -0.04 -15.27 18.46
N ASN A 359 0.94 -15.08 19.34
CA ASN A 359 0.69 -14.75 20.74
C ASN A 359 0.08 -13.36 20.90
N ASP A 360 -0.91 -13.21 21.81
CA ASP A 360 -1.60 -11.92 22.06
C ASP A 360 -0.62 -10.81 22.40
N GLN A 361 0.42 -11.10 23.19
CA GLN A 361 1.42 -10.11 23.56
C GLN A 361 2.24 -9.59 22.36
N LEU A 362 2.39 -10.39 21.29
CA LEU A 362 2.99 -9.92 20.04
C LEU A 362 2.06 -8.89 19.37
N LEU A 363 0.77 -9.19 19.30
CA LEU A 363 -0.23 -8.30 18.71
C LEU A 363 -0.32 -6.99 19.49
N GLU A 364 -0.37 -7.05 20.83
CA GLU A 364 -0.35 -5.90 21.73
C GLU A 364 0.91 -5.03 21.53
N ASN A 365 2.09 -5.65 21.49
CA ASN A 365 3.36 -4.96 21.28
C ASN A 365 3.44 -4.26 19.92
N ARG A 366 2.79 -4.82 18.92
CA ARG A 366 2.74 -4.25 17.56
C ARG A 366 1.73 -3.13 17.42
N LEU A 367 0.54 -3.28 18.01
CA LEU A 367 -0.43 -2.19 18.11
C LEU A 367 0.13 -0.99 18.86
N ALA A 368 1.00 -1.24 19.85
CA ALA A 368 1.67 -0.23 20.68
C ALA A 368 0.72 0.79 21.33
N LEU A 369 -0.58 0.50 21.42
CA LEU A 369 -1.58 1.27 22.13
C LEU A 369 -1.53 0.95 23.64
N LYS A 370 -1.81 1.92 24.48
CA LYS A 370 -1.80 1.76 25.93
C LYS A 370 -3.15 2.18 26.51
N GLN A 371 -3.66 1.37 27.41
CA GLN A 371 -4.88 1.65 28.18
C GLN A 371 -4.72 2.94 28.99
N GLY A 372 -5.81 3.71 29.13
CA GLY A 372 -5.85 4.98 29.86
C GLY A 372 -5.22 6.16 29.13
N ASN A 373 -4.89 6.01 27.84
CA ASN A 373 -4.38 7.11 27.03
C ASN A 373 -5.45 7.61 26.03
N VAL A 374 -5.28 8.88 25.65
CA VAL A 374 -6.11 9.53 24.63
C VAL A 374 -5.43 9.40 23.27
N TYR A 375 -6.18 8.99 22.26
CA TYR A 375 -5.69 8.79 20.90
C TYR A 375 -6.60 9.48 19.88
N LYS A 376 -5.96 9.96 18.80
CA LYS A 376 -6.66 10.35 17.56
C LYS A 376 -6.95 9.14 16.71
N THR A 377 -8.01 9.17 15.92
CA THR A 377 -8.32 8.13 14.93
C THR A 377 -7.11 7.80 14.06
N SER A 378 -6.39 8.83 13.57
CA SER A 378 -5.18 8.63 12.76
C SER A 378 -4.05 7.88 13.47
N GLN A 379 -3.94 8.02 14.80
CA GLN A 379 -2.93 7.28 15.58
C GLN A 379 -3.34 5.81 15.76
N ILE A 380 -4.63 5.54 15.95
CA ILE A 380 -5.15 4.16 16.01
C ILE A 380 -4.98 3.49 14.65
N GLU A 381 -5.32 4.18 13.56
CA GLU A 381 -5.10 3.67 12.20
C GLU A 381 -3.62 3.38 11.92
N GLN A 382 -2.71 4.27 12.35
CA GLN A 382 -1.27 4.01 12.21
C GLN A 382 -0.86 2.74 12.97
N SER A 383 -1.36 2.55 14.20
CA SER A 383 -1.08 1.34 15.00
C SER A 383 -1.62 0.08 14.33
N VAL A 384 -2.80 0.15 13.73
CA VAL A 384 -3.39 -0.96 12.95
C VAL A 384 -2.55 -1.23 11.69
N GLN A 385 -2.08 -0.20 10.99
CA GLN A 385 -1.19 -0.36 9.84
C GLN A 385 0.18 -0.97 10.24
N ASP A 386 0.74 -0.57 11.39
CA ASP A 386 1.99 -1.15 11.91
C ASP A 386 1.84 -2.64 12.23
N LEU A 387 0.67 -3.07 12.71
CA LEU A 387 0.35 -4.48 12.90
C LEU A 387 0.14 -5.18 11.55
N TYR A 388 -0.64 -4.57 10.64
CA TYR A 388 -0.92 -5.11 9.31
C TYR A 388 0.36 -5.25 8.46
N ALA A 389 1.37 -4.42 8.72
CA ALA A 389 2.68 -4.46 8.07
C ALA A 389 3.49 -5.75 8.29
N LEU A 390 3.06 -6.63 9.19
CA LEU A 390 3.60 -7.99 9.28
C LEU A 390 3.26 -8.85 8.06
N ASP A 391 2.29 -8.42 7.24
CA ASP A 391 1.82 -9.10 6.02
C ASP A 391 1.37 -10.56 6.26
N ARG A 392 0.71 -10.82 7.38
CA ARG A 392 0.20 -12.13 7.80
C ARG A 392 -1.30 -12.15 8.00
N PHE A 393 -1.92 -10.98 8.01
CA PHE A 393 -3.33 -10.80 8.33
C PHE A 393 -4.15 -10.56 7.06
N GLU A 394 -5.32 -11.20 7.01
CA GLU A 394 -6.32 -10.98 5.97
C GLU A 394 -6.97 -9.62 6.18
N LEU A 395 -7.37 -9.35 7.43
CA LEU A 395 -8.04 -8.12 7.81
C LEU A 395 -7.84 -7.84 9.31
N ILE A 396 -7.65 -6.57 9.64
CA ILE A 396 -7.67 -6.06 11.01
C ILE A 396 -8.76 -5.02 11.10
N THR A 397 -9.81 -5.35 11.86
CA THR A 397 -10.90 -4.41 12.13
C THR A 397 -10.90 -3.98 13.57
N TYR A 398 -11.47 -2.82 13.86
CA TYR A 398 -11.72 -2.41 15.23
C TYR A 398 -13.03 -1.64 15.34
N ARG A 399 -13.59 -1.65 16.54
CA ARG A 399 -14.75 -0.86 16.92
C ARG A 399 -14.62 -0.39 18.36
N TYR A 400 -15.35 0.66 18.66
CA TYR A 400 -15.51 1.10 20.05
C TYR A 400 -16.69 0.37 20.67
N ASP A 401 -16.57 -0.02 21.94
CA ASP A 401 -17.59 -0.72 22.71
C ASP A 401 -17.53 -0.26 24.16
N THR A 402 -18.56 -0.57 24.96
CA THR A 402 -18.55 -0.38 26.39
C THR A 402 -18.58 -1.75 27.07
N ILE A 403 -17.46 -2.14 27.68
CA ILE A 403 -17.31 -3.42 28.38
C ILE A 403 -17.11 -3.13 29.86
N ASP A 404 -17.93 -3.71 30.72
CA ASP A 404 -17.89 -3.52 32.18
C ASP A 404 -17.89 -2.03 32.60
N GLU A 405 -18.71 -1.23 31.93
CA GLU A 405 -18.82 0.23 32.10
C GLU A 405 -17.56 1.05 31.71
N GLN A 406 -16.60 0.44 30.99
CA GLN A 406 -15.39 1.07 30.49
C GLN A 406 -15.43 1.21 28.97
N ASP A 407 -14.93 2.32 28.47
CA ASP A 407 -14.79 2.54 27.04
C ASP A 407 -13.64 1.67 26.47
N ALA A 408 -14.00 0.70 25.64
CA ALA A 408 -13.11 -0.31 25.11
C ALA A 408 -12.86 -0.15 23.62
N LEU A 409 -11.60 -0.34 23.19
CA LEU A 409 -11.24 -0.58 21.80
C LEU A 409 -11.17 -2.09 21.59
N VAL A 410 -12.12 -2.64 20.84
CA VAL A 410 -12.14 -4.06 20.46
C VAL A 410 -11.49 -4.19 19.08
N VAL A 411 -10.37 -4.91 19.03
CA VAL A 411 -9.60 -5.15 17.80
C VAL A 411 -9.75 -6.60 17.39
N ASP A 412 -10.29 -6.84 16.20
CA ASP A 412 -10.42 -8.18 15.62
C ASP A 412 -9.26 -8.41 14.64
N VAL A 413 -8.43 -9.42 14.88
CA VAL A 413 -7.27 -9.76 14.05
C VAL A 413 -7.52 -11.12 13.41
N LYS A 414 -7.59 -11.14 12.08
CA LYS A 414 -7.84 -12.36 11.30
C LYS A 414 -6.62 -12.68 10.42
N GLU A 415 -6.08 -13.88 10.56
CA GLU A 415 -4.97 -14.37 9.74
C GLU A 415 -5.44 -14.70 8.31
N LYS A 416 -4.53 -14.57 7.33
CA LYS A 416 -4.78 -14.91 5.93
C LYS A 416 -5.26 -16.34 5.79
N SER A 417 -6.50 -16.53 5.30
CA SER A 417 -7.15 -17.85 5.18
C SER A 417 -6.46 -18.78 4.16
N TRP A 418 -5.67 -18.23 3.26
CA TRP A 418 -4.87 -18.97 2.28
C TRP A 418 -3.45 -19.30 2.79
N GLY A 419 -3.03 -18.74 3.94
CA GLY A 419 -1.77 -19.05 4.59
C GLY A 419 -1.76 -20.43 5.31
N PRO A 420 -0.78 -20.66 6.20
CA PRO A 420 0.22 -19.72 6.70
C PRO A 420 1.49 -19.57 5.84
N ASN A 421 1.70 -20.39 4.82
CA ASN A 421 2.90 -20.37 4.02
C ASN A 421 2.65 -19.66 2.70
N TYR A 422 3.66 -18.96 2.17
CA TYR A 422 3.51 -18.07 1.02
C TYR A 422 4.58 -18.34 -0.03
N VAL A 423 4.24 -18.08 -1.31
CA VAL A 423 5.16 -18.25 -2.45
C VAL A 423 5.26 -16.93 -3.21
N ASN A 424 6.48 -16.51 -3.50
CA ASN A 424 6.78 -15.34 -4.32
C ASN A 424 7.67 -15.73 -5.50
N PHE A 425 7.63 -14.92 -6.54
CA PHE A 425 8.40 -15.13 -7.76
C PHE A 425 9.23 -13.90 -8.10
N ARG A 426 10.36 -14.14 -8.75
CA ARG A 426 11.15 -13.11 -9.38
C ARG A 426 11.50 -13.48 -10.80
N PHE A 427 11.70 -12.47 -11.61
CA PHE A 427 12.17 -12.58 -12.98
C PHE A 427 13.13 -11.42 -13.24
N PHE A 428 14.27 -11.74 -13.85
CA PHE A 428 15.28 -10.77 -14.17
C PHE A 428 15.90 -11.07 -15.53
N ILE A 429 16.06 -10.04 -16.35
CA ILE A 429 16.87 -10.06 -17.57
C ILE A 429 17.69 -8.78 -17.60
N GLU A 430 18.96 -8.89 -17.90
CA GLU A 430 19.84 -7.82 -18.31
C GLU A 430 20.61 -8.25 -19.54
N ASP A 431 20.58 -7.43 -20.59
CA ASP A 431 21.27 -7.70 -21.85
C ASP A 431 21.94 -6.42 -22.33
N ASP A 432 23.23 -6.48 -22.65
CA ASP A 432 24.02 -5.38 -23.20
C ASP A 432 24.12 -5.41 -24.73
N PHE A 433 23.44 -6.36 -25.37
CA PHE A 433 23.41 -6.62 -26.81
C PHE A 433 24.80 -6.88 -27.47
N THR A 434 25.83 -7.05 -26.66
CA THR A 434 27.20 -7.22 -27.18
C THR A 434 27.94 -8.39 -26.55
N THR A 435 28.04 -8.43 -25.23
CA THR A 435 28.96 -9.32 -24.55
C THR A 435 28.35 -10.16 -23.45
N ASP A 436 27.34 -9.64 -22.78
CA ASP A 436 26.79 -10.26 -21.58
C ASP A 436 25.27 -10.25 -21.56
N SER A 437 24.67 -11.42 -21.43
CA SER A 437 23.23 -11.60 -21.23
C SER A 437 23.02 -12.35 -19.95
N GLN A 438 22.37 -11.72 -18.99
CA GLN A 438 22.02 -12.34 -17.72
C GLN A 438 20.51 -12.51 -17.60
N TYR A 439 20.10 -13.65 -17.09
CA TYR A 439 18.71 -13.92 -16.76
C TYR A 439 18.61 -14.76 -15.50
N SER A 440 17.55 -14.56 -14.75
CA SER A 440 17.24 -15.35 -13.57
C SER A 440 15.73 -15.48 -13.41
N ILE A 441 15.28 -16.66 -13.06
CA ILE A 441 13.93 -16.95 -12.59
C ILE A 441 14.05 -17.52 -11.19
N GLY A 442 13.39 -16.90 -10.24
CA GLY A 442 13.44 -17.30 -8.84
C GLY A 442 12.06 -17.57 -8.26
N VAL A 443 12.02 -18.51 -7.33
CA VAL A 443 10.88 -18.81 -6.50
C VAL A 443 11.31 -18.84 -5.04
N SER A 444 10.47 -18.24 -4.19
CA SER A 444 10.65 -18.28 -2.75
C SER A 444 9.44 -18.90 -2.08
N ALA A 445 9.67 -19.76 -1.10
CA ALA A 445 8.62 -20.22 -0.19
C ALA A 445 8.96 -19.80 1.24
N ASN A 446 8.01 -19.12 1.88
CA ASN A 446 8.13 -18.65 3.26
C ASN A 446 7.14 -19.42 4.16
N PHE A 447 7.67 -20.16 5.13
CA PHE A 447 6.90 -20.92 6.11
C PHE A 447 6.87 -20.13 7.41
N THR A 448 5.69 -19.64 7.81
CA THR A 448 5.56 -18.65 8.90
C THR A 448 4.94 -19.19 10.19
N ASP A 449 4.36 -20.38 10.18
CA ASP A 449 3.73 -21.02 11.35
C ASP A 449 4.74 -21.88 12.12
N LEU A 450 5.89 -21.31 12.51
CA LEU A 450 6.93 -22.03 13.22
C LEU A 450 6.98 -21.69 14.72
N SER A 451 6.48 -20.53 15.14
CA SER A 451 6.34 -20.17 16.55
C SER A 451 5.36 -19.02 16.74
N ASP A 452 4.79 -18.93 17.94
CA ASP A 452 3.87 -17.87 18.37
C ASP A 452 4.48 -16.45 18.31
N TYR A 453 5.81 -16.36 18.23
CA TYR A 453 6.54 -15.09 18.11
C TYR A 453 6.92 -14.75 16.67
N GLY A 454 6.44 -15.53 15.70
CA GLY A 454 6.65 -15.28 14.28
C GLY A 454 8.04 -15.70 13.79
N ALA A 455 8.49 -16.90 14.14
CA ALA A 455 9.63 -17.51 13.49
C ALA A 455 9.25 -17.98 12.07
N GLU A 456 10.19 -17.84 11.15
CA GLU A 456 9.98 -18.11 9.73
C GLU A 456 11.13 -18.95 9.16
N LEU A 457 10.79 -19.89 8.28
CA LEU A 457 11.74 -20.57 7.42
C LEU A 457 11.54 -20.08 5.99
N ARG A 458 12.55 -19.40 5.46
CA ARG A 458 12.56 -18.84 4.10
C ARG A 458 13.42 -19.72 3.22
N THR A 459 12.88 -20.15 2.08
CA THR A 459 13.61 -20.94 1.09
C THR A 459 13.59 -20.20 -0.23
N ASN A 460 14.76 -20.00 -0.82
CA ASN A 460 14.93 -19.29 -2.07
C ASN A 460 15.61 -20.21 -3.08
N PHE A 461 15.11 -20.22 -4.29
CA PHE A 461 15.66 -21.01 -5.39
C PHE A 461 15.65 -20.17 -6.66
N ASP A 462 16.84 -19.91 -7.22
CA ASP A 462 17.02 -19.18 -8.46
C ASP A 462 17.74 -20.04 -9.48
N ILE A 463 17.25 -19.97 -10.72
CA ILE A 463 17.82 -20.62 -11.89
C ILE A 463 18.06 -19.57 -12.97
N GLY A 464 19.25 -19.60 -13.54
CA GLY A 464 19.61 -18.68 -14.60
C GLY A 464 21.10 -18.74 -14.88
N THR A 465 21.66 -17.62 -15.27
CA THR A 465 23.09 -17.41 -15.41
C THR A 465 23.79 -17.65 -14.08
N ASP A 466 23.22 -17.03 -13.03
CA ASP A 466 23.57 -17.33 -11.65
C ASP A 466 22.54 -18.28 -11.05
N LYS A 467 22.98 -19.14 -10.13
CA LYS A 467 22.13 -20.10 -9.42
C LYS A 467 22.25 -19.88 -7.93
N LEU A 468 21.11 -19.90 -7.24
CA LEU A 468 21.06 -19.78 -5.79
C LEU A 468 20.10 -20.83 -5.22
N PHE A 469 20.55 -21.49 -4.16
CA PHE A 469 19.68 -22.22 -3.24
C PHE A 469 19.98 -21.73 -1.83
N GLU A 470 18.98 -21.18 -1.15
CA GLU A 470 19.14 -20.58 0.18
C GLU A 470 18.03 -21.06 1.11
N VAL A 471 18.39 -21.34 2.33
CA VAL A 471 17.49 -21.63 3.45
C VAL A 471 17.87 -20.76 4.64
N GLU A 472 16.99 -19.87 5.04
CA GLU A 472 17.14 -19.01 6.19
C GLU A 472 16.08 -19.32 7.26
N LEU A 473 16.51 -19.62 8.47
CA LEU A 473 15.66 -19.64 9.65
C LEU A 473 15.80 -18.29 10.38
N TYR A 474 14.71 -17.54 10.43
CA TYR A 474 14.57 -16.33 11.24
C TYR A 474 13.79 -16.65 12.49
N SER A 475 14.28 -16.30 13.68
CA SER A 475 13.61 -16.60 14.94
C SER A 475 13.75 -15.46 15.95
N PRO A 476 12.67 -14.71 16.23
CA PRO A 476 12.64 -13.74 17.31
C PRO A 476 12.75 -14.43 18.68
N PHE A 477 13.47 -13.80 19.63
CA PHE A 477 13.57 -14.33 21.00
C PHE A 477 12.36 -13.96 21.88
N PHE A 478 11.68 -12.85 21.55
CA PHE A 478 10.61 -12.29 22.38
C PHE A 478 9.44 -11.79 21.51
N SER A 479 8.28 -11.62 22.12
CA SER A 479 7.07 -11.05 21.50
C SER A 479 7.28 -9.64 20.93
N SER A 480 8.25 -8.86 21.43
CA SER A 480 8.61 -7.56 20.86
C SER A 480 9.28 -7.65 19.48
N GLN A 481 9.81 -8.83 19.12
CA GLN A 481 10.56 -9.13 17.89
C GLN A 481 11.76 -8.19 17.63
N LYS A 482 12.24 -7.47 18.67
CA LYS A 482 13.37 -6.55 18.53
C LYS A 482 14.70 -7.27 18.42
N THR A 483 14.85 -8.38 19.16
CA THR A 483 16.06 -9.21 19.13
C THR A 483 15.71 -10.57 18.55
N TYR A 484 16.50 -11.01 17.60
CA TYR A 484 16.27 -12.25 16.88
C TYR A 484 17.58 -12.95 16.53
N THR A 485 17.51 -14.19 16.13
CA THR A 485 18.62 -14.93 15.53
C THR A 485 18.28 -15.34 14.11
N THR A 486 19.29 -15.42 13.25
CA THR A 486 19.19 -16.01 11.93
C THR A 486 20.21 -17.15 11.78
N LEU A 487 19.79 -18.20 11.11
CA LEU A 487 20.67 -19.25 10.59
C LEU A 487 20.41 -19.34 9.10
N ASN A 488 21.41 -19.02 8.29
CA ASN A 488 21.34 -19.07 6.84
C ASN A 488 22.31 -20.11 6.32
N ILE A 489 21.86 -20.92 5.36
CA ILE A 489 22.69 -21.84 4.60
C ILE A 489 22.33 -21.61 3.14
N ASN A 490 23.33 -21.28 2.34
CA ASN A 490 23.11 -21.09 0.92
C ASN A 490 24.20 -21.80 0.09
N TYR A 491 23.81 -22.15 -1.13
CA TYR A 491 24.69 -22.54 -2.22
C TYR A 491 24.50 -21.53 -3.35
N SER A 492 25.59 -20.92 -3.78
CA SER A 492 25.60 -20.05 -4.96
C SER A 492 26.58 -20.57 -6.02
N ASN A 493 26.19 -20.33 -7.29
CA ASN A 493 27.06 -20.57 -8.44
C ASN A 493 26.92 -19.34 -9.33
N GLU A 494 27.99 -18.54 -9.37
CA GLU A 494 28.02 -17.25 -10.02
C GLU A 494 29.04 -17.20 -11.13
N GLN A 495 28.69 -16.58 -12.25
CA GLN A 495 29.64 -16.33 -13.32
C GLN A 495 30.25 -14.95 -13.19
N ARG A 496 31.57 -14.86 -13.21
CA ARG A 496 32.36 -13.63 -13.15
C ARG A 496 33.27 -13.52 -14.36
N ASN A 497 33.61 -12.31 -14.73
CA ASN A 497 34.46 -12.02 -15.88
C ASN A 497 35.88 -11.77 -15.41
N LEU A 498 36.79 -12.73 -15.63
CA LEU A 498 38.21 -12.57 -15.33
C LEU A 498 38.92 -11.93 -16.53
N PRO A 499 39.57 -10.76 -16.42
CA PRO A 499 40.37 -10.20 -17.49
C PRO A 499 41.48 -11.14 -17.93
N ASP A 500 41.75 -11.21 -19.23
CA ASP A 500 42.82 -12.04 -19.78
C ASP A 500 44.22 -11.59 -19.31
N SER A 501 44.37 -10.35 -18.91
CA SER A 501 45.52 -9.74 -18.27
C SER A 501 45.70 -10.09 -16.78
N GLY A 502 44.71 -10.75 -16.16
CA GLY A 502 44.72 -11.16 -14.76
C GLY A 502 44.04 -10.17 -13.81
N PHE A 503 43.95 -10.52 -12.51
CA PHE A 503 43.27 -9.74 -11.47
C PHE A 503 43.91 -8.37 -11.15
N ASP A 504 45.16 -8.17 -11.52
CA ASP A 504 45.90 -6.92 -11.24
C ASP A 504 45.66 -5.83 -12.30
N ASP A 505 45.11 -6.21 -13.46
CA ASP A 505 44.80 -5.24 -14.50
C ASP A 505 43.39 -4.64 -14.29
N THR A 506 43.35 -3.50 -13.66
CA THR A 506 42.13 -2.73 -13.37
C THR A 506 41.88 -1.61 -14.38
N THR A 507 42.48 -1.69 -15.57
CA THR A 507 42.30 -0.70 -16.64
C THR A 507 41.04 -0.98 -17.46
N LEU A 508 40.48 0.04 -18.12
CA LEU A 508 39.32 -0.15 -19.02
C LEU A 508 39.61 -1.10 -20.16
N GLU A 509 40.85 -1.17 -20.63
CA GLU A 509 41.28 -2.10 -21.69
C GLU A 509 41.13 -3.58 -21.28
N ALA A 510 41.29 -3.91 -20.01
CA ALA A 510 41.08 -5.23 -19.45
C ALA A 510 39.64 -5.75 -19.65
N THR A 511 38.66 -4.85 -19.74
CA THR A 511 37.24 -5.23 -19.97
C THR A 511 36.93 -5.66 -21.39
N ARG A 512 37.90 -5.60 -22.34
CA ARG A 512 37.67 -6.01 -23.73
C ARG A 512 37.79 -7.51 -23.93
N ASN A 513 38.66 -8.15 -23.16
CA ASN A 513 38.91 -9.58 -23.27
C ASN A 513 38.85 -10.18 -21.87
N TYR A 514 38.00 -11.15 -21.67
CA TYR A 514 37.87 -11.84 -20.40
C TYR A 514 37.56 -13.32 -20.59
N PHE A 515 37.85 -14.09 -19.57
CA PHE A 515 37.45 -15.47 -19.46
C PHE A 515 36.32 -15.61 -18.45
N PRO A 516 35.26 -16.37 -18.74
CA PRO A 516 34.21 -16.61 -17.76
C PRO A 516 34.75 -17.55 -16.67
N LEU A 517 34.75 -17.02 -15.44
CA LEU A 517 35.10 -17.70 -14.21
C LEU A 517 33.85 -18.05 -13.44
N THR A 518 33.71 -19.31 -13.05
CA THR A 518 32.60 -19.78 -12.24
C THR A 518 33.08 -19.94 -10.79
N TYR A 519 32.36 -19.23 -9.88
CA TYR A 519 32.51 -19.44 -8.45
C TYR A 519 31.32 -20.25 -7.94
N SER A 520 31.61 -21.40 -7.34
CA SER A 520 30.63 -22.25 -6.67
C SER A 520 30.95 -22.31 -5.18
N GLN A 521 30.00 -21.94 -4.32
CA GLN A 521 30.31 -21.93 -2.89
C GLN A 521 29.10 -22.32 -2.04
N TRP A 522 29.36 -22.94 -0.90
CA TRP A 522 28.48 -23.09 0.22
C TRP A 522 28.81 -22.04 1.27
N GLU A 523 27.77 -21.38 1.79
CA GLU A 523 27.90 -20.45 2.91
C GLU A 523 26.98 -20.89 4.03
N ALA A 524 27.50 -20.87 5.25
CA ALA A 524 26.71 -21.03 6.48
C ALA A 524 26.95 -19.83 7.39
N GLU A 525 25.87 -19.14 7.76
CA GLU A 525 25.89 -17.94 8.60
C GLU A 525 24.99 -18.15 9.81
N TRP A 526 25.51 -17.84 10.99
CA TRP A 526 24.72 -17.66 12.19
C TRP A 526 24.90 -16.26 12.74
N ALA A 527 23.78 -15.58 13.04
CA ALA A 527 23.83 -14.21 13.52
C ALA A 527 22.77 -13.89 14.57
N ILE A 528 23.02 -12.84 15.34
CA ILE A 528 22.07 -12.19 16.21
C ILE A 528 21.84 -10.79 15.67
N GLY A 529 20.55 -10.44 15.54
CA GLY A 529 20.11 -9.14 15.08
C GLY A 529 19.36 -8.37 16.15
N TYR A 530 19.44 -7.05 16.08
CA TYR A 530 18.65 -6.12 16.88
C TYR A 530 18.03 -5.07 15.99
N GLN A 531 16.69 -4.92 16.08
CA GLN A 531 15.91 -3.96 15.35
C GLN A 531 14.86 -3.34 16.28
N ASP A 532 15.05 -2.09 16.66
CA ASP A 532 14.16 -1.36 17.56
C ASP A 532 13.17 -0.43 16.83
N THR A 533 13.44 -0.14 15.55
CA THR A 533 12.63 0.69 14.68
C THR A 533 12.36 -0.01 13.34
N LEU A 534 11.44 0.52 12.53
CA LEU A 534 11.14 -0.03 11.20
C LEU A 534 12.24 0.20 10.17
N TRP A 535 13.17 1.12 10.44
CA TRP A 535 14.10 1.64 9.45
C TRP A 535 15.58 1.39 9.78
N ARG A 536 15.94 0.81 10.93
CA ARG A 536 17.34 0.50 11.26
C ARG A 536 17.49 -0.88 11.85
N ARG A 537 18.61 -1.53 11.53
CA ARG A 537 18.96 -2.87 11.99
C ARG A 537 20.47 -2.94 12.24
N PHE A 538 20.84 -3.61 13.32
CA PHE A 538 22.19 -4.08 13.58
C PHE A 538 22.18 -5.61 13.61
N LYS A 539 23.16 -6.24 12.93
CA LYS A 539 23.33 -7.70 12.87
C LYS A 539 24.80 -8.03 13.06
N MET A 540 25.12 -9.04 13.85
CA MET A 540 26.48 -9.54 14.01
C MET A 540 26.46 -11.06 14.12
N GLY A 541 27.53 -11.70 13.63
CA GLY A 541 27.54 -13.15 13.59
C GLY A 541 28.86 -13.74 13.11
N VAL A 542 28.79 -15.03 12.83
CA VAL A 542 29.87 -15.81 12.25
C VAL A 542 29.43 -16.34 10.89
N ARG A 543 30.38 -16.41 9.96
CA ARG A 543 30.19 -16.88 8.59
C ARG A 543 31.28 -17.86 8.24
N TYR A 544 30.89 -18.99 7.66
CA TYR A 544 31.76 -19.99 7.08
C TYR A 544 31.43 -20.13 5.59
N VAL A 545 32.45 -20.10 4.74
CA VAL A 545 32.34 -20.31 3.30
C VAL A 545 33.29 -21.41 2.89
N ASP A 546 32.84 -22.29 2.02
CA ASP A 546 33.61 -23.38 1.37
C ASP A 546 33.27 -23.30 -0.10
N GLY A 547 34.27 -23.02 -0.93
CA GLY A 547 34.02 -22.76 -2.36
C GLY A 547 35.19 -23.14 -3.27
N GLU A 548 34.84 -23.14 -4.56
CA GLU A 548 35.74 -23.40 -5.66
C GLU A 548 35.60 -22.35 -6.76
N GLY A 549 36.70 -22.04 -7.44
CA GLY A 549 36.74 -21.16 -8.59
C GLY A 549 37.35 -21.85 -9.79
N GLU A 550 36.60 -21.94 -10.89
CA GLU A 550 37.05 -22.62 -12.11
C GLU A 550 36.86 -21.75 -13.36
N LEU A 551 37.80 -21.80 -14.31
CA LEU A 551 37.57 -21.27 -15.65
C LEU A 551 36.60 -22.16 -16.43
N SER A 552 35.43 -21.66 -16.75
CA SER A 552 34.34 -22.41 -17.42
C SER A 552 34.79 -23.02 -18.77
N THR A 553 35.74 -22.36 -19.47
CA THR A 553 36.24 -22.81 -20.79
C THR A 553 37.46 -23.73 -20.69
N LEU A 554 38.23 -23.65 -19.62
CA LEU A 554 39.45 -24.43 -19.38
C LEU A 554 39.58 -24.75 -17.87
N PRO A 555 38.77 -25.66 -17.32
CA PRO A 555 38.73 -25.94 -15.89
C PRO A 555 40.07 -26.29 -15.25
N SER A 556 40.95 -26.96 -16.01
CA SER A 556 42.30 -27.35 -15.53
C SER A 556 43.33 -26.20 -15.60
N TYR A 557 42.97 -25.03 -16.10
CA TYR A 557 43.88 -23.88 -16.19
C TYR A 557 43.94 -23.06 -14.91
N LEU A 558 42.81 -22.88 -14.24
CA LEU A 558 42.70 -22.31 -12.91
C LEU A 558 41.80 -23.22 -12.10
N ASP A 559 42.33 -23.76 -11.02
CA ASP A 559 41.65 -24.58 -10.03
C ASP A 559 41.93 -23.93 -8.65
N LEU A 560 40.91 -23.36 -8.03
CA LEU A 560 41.01 -22.63 -6.79
C LEU A 560 40.02 -23.17 -5.78
N ASP A 561 40.48 -23.90 -4.79
CA ASP A 561 39.68 -24.26 -3.62
C ASP A 561 39.92 -23.27 -2.50
N PHE A 562 38.89 -22.85 -1.79
CA PHE A 562 39.03 -21.91 -0.67
C PHE A 562 38.04 -22.18 0.46
N THR A 563 38.49 -21.87 1.66
CA THR A 563 37.62 -21.79 2.84
C THR A 563 37.83 -20.48 3.54
N ARG A 564 36.74 -19.96 4.14
CA ARG A 564 36.75 -18.70 4.88
C ARG A 564 35.95 -18.85 6.17
N LEU A 565 36.53 -18.52 7.29
CA LEU A 565 35.84 -18.46 8.59
C LEU A 565 35.98 -17.08 9.19
N GLY A 566 34.88 -16.37 9.37
CA GLY A 566 34.91 -14.99 9.79
C GLY A 566 33.84 -14.57 10.78
N VAL A 567 34.09 -13.42 11.39
CA VAL A 567 33.13 -12.70 12.23
C VAL A 567 32.74 -11.42 11.49
N PHE A 568 31.45 -11.13 11.43
CA PHE A 568 30.97 -9.94 10.74
C PHE A 568 30.05 -9.10 11.62
N ALA A 569 29.93 -7.81 11.24
CA ALA A 569 28.96 -6.88 11.78
C ALA A 569 28.37 -6.09 10.61
N ASN A 570 27.05 -6.00 10.58
CA ASN A 570 26.29 -5.22 9.58
C ASN A 570 25.39 -4.20 10.27
N TYR A 571 25.41 -2.97 9.81
CA TYR A 571 24.49 -1.93 10.23
C TYR A 571 23.77 -1.33 9.03
N ARG A 572 22.42 -1.37 9.06
CA ARG A 572 21.59 -0.91 7.97
C ARG A 572 20.58 0.13 8.42
N ILE A 573 20.44 1.18 7.63
CA ILE A 573 19.36 2.17 7.69
C ILE A 573 18.62 2.09 6.35
N ASP A 574 17.29 1.97 6.38
CA ASP A 574 16.49 1.88 5.18
C ASP A 574 15.13 2.56 5.34
N THR A 575 15.00 3.74 4.75
CA THR A 575 13.77 4.53 4.69
C THR A 575 13.28 4.73 3.26
N LEU A 576 13.86 4.01 2.28
CA LEU A 576 13.44 4.13 0.88
C LEU A 576 11.99 3.67 0.70
N ASP A 577 11.24 4.42 -0.10
CA ASP A 577 9.89 4.08 -0.53
C ASP A 577 9.87 2.93 -1.57
N ASN A 578 10.93 2.79 -2.37
CA ASN A 578 11.14 1.72 -3.33
C ASN A 578 12.64 1.46 -3.48
N TYR A 579 13.08 0.22 -3.54
CA TYR A 579 14.51 -0.11 -3.66
C TYR A 579 15.02 0.03 -5.10
N SER A 580 14.24 -0.44 -6.07
CA SER A 580 14.64 -0.47 -7.48
C SER A 580 14.55 0.89 -8.17
N LEU A 581 13.49 1.64 -7.89
CA LEU A 581 13.21 2.97 -8.43
C LEU A 581 12.90 3.97 -7.30
N PRO A 582 13.84 4.22 -6.39
CA PRO A 582 13.57 5.04 -5.21
C PRO A 582 13.19 6.46 -5.60
N ARG A 583 12.17 6.98 -4.92
CA ARG A 583 11.68 8.35 -5.10
C ARG A 583 12.01 9.23 -3.89
N ASN A 584 11.93 8.65 -2.70
CA ASN A 584 12.23 9.33 -1.45
C ASN A 584 12.88 8.38 -0.46
N GLY A 585 13.74 8.94 0.40
CA GLY A 585 14.33 8.23 1.52
C GLY A 585 15.83 7.99 1.38
N TRP A 586 16.33 7.21 2.33
CA TRP A 586 17.74 6.89 2.50
C TRP A 586 17.93 5.40 2.71
N TYR A 587 19.00 4.88 2.13
CA TYR A 587 19.53 3.56 2.40
C TYR A 587 21.00 3.68 2.71
N LEU A 588 21.43 3.14 3.83
CA LEU A 588 22.83 3.01 4.23
C LEU A 588 23.05 1.58 4.68
N ASP A 589 24.01 0.91 4.10
CA ASP A 589 24.47 -0.41 4.50
C ASP A 589 25.96 -0.37 4.78
N LEU A 590 26.34 -0.68 6.00
CA LEU A 590 27.72 -0.79 6.44
C LEU A 590 27.99 -2.24 6.82
N ASP A 591 28.95 -2.85 6.16
CA ASP A 591 29.38 -4.21 6.42
C ASP A 591 30.85 -4.26 6.80
N TYR A 592 31.18 -5.05 7.81
CA TYR A 592 32.54 -5.29 8.24
C TYR A 592 32.74 -6.76 8.54
N LEU A 593 33.75 -7.38 7.92
CA LEU A 593 34.12 -8.77 8.09
C LEU A 593 35.61 -8.88 8.44
N VAL A 594 35.91 -9.75 9.41
CA VAL A 594 37.27 -10.24 9.65
C VAL A 594 37.23 -11.73 9.52
N SER A 595 37.99 -12.29 8.56
CA SER A 595 38.03 -13.71 8.30
C SER A 595 39.44 -14.25 8.28
N HIS A 596 39.55 -15.53 8.58
CA HIS A 596 40.70 -16.36 8.29
C HIS A 596 40.39 -17.14 7.01
N ASP A 597 41.15 -16.85 5.96
CA ASP A 597 40.95 -17.36 4.65
C ASP A 597 42.09 -18.34 4.31
N GLU A 598 41.74 -19.52 3.87
CA GLU A 598 42.66 -20.53 3.34
C GLU A 598 42.33 -20.78 1.89
N SER A 599 43.31 -20.79 1.01
CA SER A 599 43.14 -21.16 -0.40
C SER A 599 44.23 -22.09 -0.90
N VAL A 600 43.84 -22.98 -1.77
CA VAL A 600 44.71 -23.88 -2.49
C VAL A 600 44.44 -23.71 -3.95
N GLY A 601 45.42 -23.26 -4.72
CA GLY A 601 45.23 -23.01 -6.13
C GLY A 601 46.50 -23.07 -6.94
N GLY A 602 46.33 -23.27 -8.23
CA GLY A 602 47.41 -23.28 -9.18
C GLY A 602 46.93 -23.05 -10.61
N THR A 603 47.85 -22.68 -11.47
CA THR A 603 47.64 -22.65 -12.91
C THR A 603 48.41 -23.78 -13.55
N LEU A 604 48.11 -24.15 -14.81
CA LEU A 604 48.83 -25.23 -15.56
C LEU A 604 50.36 -25.06 -15.57
N ASP A 605 50.85 -23.84 -15.40
CA ASP A 605 52.27 -23.50 -15.47
C ASP A 605 52.90 -23.23 -14.09
N THR A 606 52.13 -23.30 -12.99
CA THR A 606 52.61 -23.04 -11.63
C THR A 606 52.33 -24.23 -10.71
N GLU A 607 53.23 -24.48 -9.75
CA GLU A 607 52.98 -25.45 -8.69
C GLU A 607 51.79 -24.99 -7.84
N THR A 608 50.97 -25.93 -7.41
CA THR A 608 49.85 -25.67 -6.48
C THR A 608 50.39 -24.99 -5.21
N THR A 609 49.91 -23.83 -4.92
CA THR A 609 50.28 -23.05 -3.71
C THR A 609 49.16 -23.09 -2.70
N GLN A 610 49.52 -23.26 -1.45
CA GLN A 610 48.59 -23.07 -0.31
C GLN A 610 48.87 -21.70 0.33
N GLU A 611 47.84 -20.90 0.43
CA GLU A 611 47.94 -19.58 1.02
C GLU A 611 46.97 -19.45 2.19
N GLU A 612 47.40 -18.82 3.27
CA GLU A 612 46.57 -18.54 4.47
C GLU A 612 46.73 -17.06 4.79
N ASP A 613 45.61 -16.37 5.03
CA ASP A 613 45.61 -14.95 5.40
C ASP A 613 44.49 -14.59 6.39
N THR A 614 44.71 -13.51 7.12
CA THR A 614 43.66 -12.84 7.86
C THR A 614 43.21 -11.63 7.08
N VAL A 615 42.00 -11.70 6.56
CA VAL A 615 41.42 -10.71 5.67
C VAL A 615 40.46 -9.78 6.44
N TYR A 616 40.59 -8.50 6.18
CA TYR A 616 39.71 -7.47 6.69
C TYR A 616 38.93 -6.87 5.51
N GLU A 617 37.59 -6.95 5.58
CA GLU A 617 36.73 -6.38 4.55
C GLU A 617 35.85 -5.29 5.16
N PHE A 618 35.70 -4.18 4.43
CA PHE A 618 34.76 -3.13 4.74
C PHE A 618 33.94 -2.80 3.50
N GLY A 619 32.64 -2.72 3.64
CA GLY A 619 31.68 -2.28 2.64
C GLY A 619 30.81 -1.13 3.15
N ALA A 620 30.52 -0.17 2.27
CA ALA A 620 29.58 0.90 2.58
C ALA A 620 28.79 1.29 1.32
N LYS A 621 27.47 1.08 1.34
CA LYS A 621 26.55 1.45 0.27
C LYS A 621 25.57 2.51 0.76
N LEU A 622 25.47 3.61 0.04
CA LEU A 622 24.57 4.72 0.33
C LEU A 622 23.69 4.99 -0.89
N ILE A 623 22.38 5.09 -0.68
CA ILE A 623 21.43 5.59 -1.68
C ILE A 623 20.61 6.70 -1.02
N ALA A 624 20.45 7.83 -1.70
CA ALA A 624 19.62 8.93 -1.26
C ALA A 624 18.74 9.39 -2.41
N ALA A 625 17.44 9.40 -2.21
CA ALA A 625 16.47 9.79 -3.22
C ALA A 625 15.56 10.92 -2.74
N HIS A 626 15.28 11.85 -3.63
CA HIS A 626 14.31 12.92 -3.38
C HIS A 626 13.54 13.27 -4.65
N THR A 627 12.21 13.36 -4.51
CA THR A 627 11.31 13.74 -5.60
C THR A 627 10.68 15.09 -5.32
N PHE A 628 10.71 15.96 -6.30
CA PHE A 628 9.99 17.24 -6.32
C PHE A 628 9.13 17.32 -7.57
N SER A 629 7.81 17.30 -7.41
CA SER A 629 6.85 17.19 -8.51
C SER A 629 7.09 15.91 -9.34
N ARG A 630 7.41 16.04 -10.63
CA ARG A 630 7.70 14.93 -11.56
C ARG A 630 9.20 14.60 -11.70
N HIS A 631 10.05 15.26 -10.93
CA HIS A 631 11.50 15.16 -11.01
C HIS A 631 12.04 14.38 -9.82
N THR A 632 12.82 13.34 -10.06
CA THR A 632 13.50 12.56 -9.02
C THR A 632 15.00 12.63 -9.23
N LEU A 633 15.73 12.90 -8.15
CA LEU A 633 17.17 12.84 -8.08
C LEU A 633 17.59 11.73 -7.13
N VAL A 634 18.48 10.84 -7.58
CA VAL A 634 19.04 9.75 -6.77
C VAL A 634 20.55 9.85 -6.77
N ALA A 635 21.13 9.93 -5.58
CA ALA A 635 22.57 9.86 -5.39
C ALA A 635 22.94 8.51 -4.82
N ASN A 636 23.94 7.84 -5.41
CA ASN A 636 24.49 6.58 -4.95
C ASN A 636 25.97 6.73 -4.63
N ALA A 637 26.43 6.01 -3.60
CA ALA A 637 27.86 5.82 -3.33
C ALA A 637 28.06 4.36 -2.88
N ASP A 638 29.11 3.73 -3.41
CA ASP A 638 29.47 2.36 -3.08
C ASP A 638 30.99 2.26 -2.88
N LEU A 639 31.39 1.86 -1.68
CA LEU A 639 32.76 1.75 -1.24
C LEU A 639 33.02 0.31 -0.80
N GLY A 640 34.16 -0.25 -1.24
CA GLY A 640 34.57 -1.59 -0.82
C GLY A 640 36.08 -1.63 -0.65
N PHE A 641 36.55 -2.17 0.46
CA PHE A 641 37.98 -2.31 0.77
C PHE A 641 38.25 -3.70 1.30
N VAL A 642 39.24 -4.37 0.75
CA VAL A 642 39.71 -5.68 1.17
C VAL A 642 41.21 -5.57 1.47
N SER A 643 41.61 -5.90 2.68
CA SER A 643 43.03 -5.93 3.08
C SER A 643 43.45 -7.37 3.32
N ASN A 644 44.20 -7.92 2.40
CA ASN A 644 44.89 -9.21 2.50
C ASN A 644 46.40 -8.96 2.32
N LYS A 645 47.22 -9.82 2.88
CA LYS A 645 48.69 -9.68 2.81
C LYS A 645 49.37 -10.72 1.94
N ASN A 646 48.79 -11.87 1.84
CA ASN A 646 49.49 -13.07 1.30
C ASN A 646 48.74 -13.75 0.13
N SER A 647 47.50 -13.36 -0.17
CA SER A 647 46.72 -14.00 -1.23
C SER A 647 46.93 -13.29 -2.56
N SER A 648 47.31 -14.08 -3.57
CA SER A 648 47.50 -13.63 -4.96
C SER A 648 46.19 -13.57 -5.75
N VAL A 649 45.13 -14.27 -5.26
CA VAL A 649 43.80 -14.29 -5.87
C VAL A 649 42.78 -13.79 -4.85
N PRO A 650 42.06 -12.69 -5.15
CA PRO A 650 41.04 -12.19 -4.23
C PRO A 650 39.84 -13.16 -4.18
N LEU A 651 39.53 -13.72 -3.00
CA LEU A 651 38.42 -14.63 -2.78
C LEU A 651 37.07 -13.92 -2.80
N ASN A 652 37.06 -12.62 -2.51
CA ASN A 652 35.89 -11.77 -2.56
C ASN A 652 36.20 -10.42 -3.25
N PRO A 653 36.48 -10.45 -4.56
CA PRO A 653 36.83 -9.23 -5.29
C PRO A 653 35.68 -8.24 -5.30
N LYS A 654 36.02 -6.96 -5.38
CA LYS A 654 35.08 -5.88 -5.61
C LYS A 654 34.97 -5.63 -7.10
N GLU A 655 33.75 -5.56 -7.60
CA GLU A 655 33.43 -5.51 -9.01
C GLU A 655 32.70 -4.22 -9.36
N ILE A 656 32.93 -3.70 -10.57
CA ILE A 656 32.21 -2.55 -11.13
C ILE A 656 32.03 -2.75 -12.64
N GLY A 657 30.96 -2.22 -13.18
CA GLY A 657 30.57 -2.30 -14.59
C GLY A 657 29.08 -2.60 -14.74
N GLY A 658 28.53 -2.20 -15.87
CA GLY A 658 27.10 -2.39 -16.19
C GLY A 658 26.29 -1.11 -16.08
N PHE A 659 25.01 -1.19 -16.35
CA PHE A 659 24.10 -0.05 -16.39
C PHE A 659 23.95 0.63 -15.02
N LEU A 660 24.13 1.96 -14.97
CA LEU A 660 24.12 2.79 -13.76
C LEU A 660 25.22 2.43 -12.72
N ASN A 661 26.19 1.59 -13.13
CA ASN A 661 27.32 1.13 -12.33
C ASN A 661 28.62 1.20 -13.16
N LEU A 662 28.97 2.37 -13.67
CA LEU A 662 29.98 2.67 -14.67
C LEU A 662 29.52 2.26 -16.09
N SER A 663 28.42 2.86 -16.52
CA SER A 663 27.74 2.55 -17.80
C SER A 663 28.68 2.67 -19.00
N GLY A 664 28.58 1.71 -19.93
CA GLY A 664 29.41 1.65 -21.15
C GLY A 664 30.40 0.49 -21.17
N ILE A 665 30.67 -0.14 -20.04
CA ILE A 665 31.46 -1.36 -19.95
C ILE A 665 30.56 -2.54 -19.54
N PRO A 666 30.94 -3.79 -19.83
CA PRO A 666 30.19 -4.97 -19.44
C PRO A 666 30.01 -5.06 -17.92
N ARG A 667 28.94 -5.72 -17.49
CA ARG A 667 28.65 -5.89 -16.07
C ARG A 667 29.80 -6.59 -15.36
N ASN A 668 30.16 -6.06 -14.17
CA ASN A 668 31.17 -6.63 -13.28
C ASN A 668 32.50 -6.99 -14.00
N SER A 669 32.86 -6.21 -15.03
CA SER A 669 34.04 -6.50 -15.87
C SER A 669 35.33 -5.91 -15.35
N LEU A 670 35.28 -4.92 -14.45
CA LEU A 670 36.44 -4.43 -13.71
C LEU A 670 36.43 -5.03 -12.32
N ILE A 671 37.52 -5.71 -11.98
CA ILE A 671 37.66 -6.49 -10.74
C ILE A 671 38.89 -5.98 -9.99
N GLY A 672 38.76 -5.79 -8.67
CA GLY A 672 39.87 -5.39 -7.80
C GLY A 672 39.56 -5.66 -6.34
N GLN A 673 40.53 -5.35 -5.46
CA GLN A 673 40.35 -5.50 -4.01
C GLN A 673 39.65 -4.29 -3.40
N ASN A 674 39.84 -3.13 -3.99
CA ASN A 674 39.29 -1.88 -3.51
C ASN A 674 38.36 -1.27 -4.56
N LYS A 675 37.26 -0.67 -4.14
CA LYS A 675 36.24 -0.06 -4.98
C LYS A 675 35.85 1.30 -4.43
N VAL A 676 35.75 2.28 -5.31
CA VAL A 676 35.09 3.55 -5.04
C VAL A 676 34.17 3.84 -6.22
N PHE A 677 32.92 4.06 -5.95
CA PHE A 677 31.92 4.44 -6.95
C PHE A 677 30.96 5.47 -6.39
N GLY A 678 30.56 6.42 -7.23
CA GLY A 678 29.50 7.38 -6.96
C GLY A 678 28.74 7.73 -8.21
N SER A 679 27.42 7.88 -8.10
CA SER A 679 26.58 8.31 -9.22
C SER A 679 25.50 9.28 -8.81
N LEU A 680 25.05 10.08 -9.77
CA LEU A 680 23.91 10.96 -9.69
C LEU A 680 22.96 10.61 -10.84
N VAL A 681 21.78 10.10 -10.52
CA VAL A 681 20.77 9.68 -11.48
C VAL A 681 19.59 10.65 -11.41
N TYR A 682 19.24 11.22 -12.55
CA TYR A 682 18.05 12.05 -12.70
C TYR A 682 16.99 11.31 -13.50
N ARG A 683 15.72 11.37 -13.02
CA ARG A 683 14.54 10.81 -13.70
C ARG A 683 13.44 11.85 -13.76
N TYR A 684 12.80 11.93 -14.91
CA TYR A 684 11.58 12.71 -15.14
C TYR A 684 10.42 11.76 -15.42
N ARG A 685 9.36 11.84 -14.60
CA ARG A 685 8.10 11.12 -14.79
C ARG A 685 7.31 11.81 -15.87
N TRP A 686 7.34 11.24 -17.08
CA TRP A 686 6.74 11.87 -18.26
C TRP A 686 5.22 11.76 -18.23
N PHE A 687 4.70 10.53 -18.13
CA PHE A 687 3.27 10.28 -18.00
C PHE A 687 3.01 9.07 -17.10
N ASP A 688 1.76 9.00 -16.63
CA ASP A 688 1.28 7.91 -15.82
C ASP A 688 0.37 7.04 -16.67
N ASN A 689 0.65 5.75 -16.73
CA ASN A 689 -0.29 4.76 -17.22
C ASN A 689 -1.09 4.31 -16.00
N ASP A 690 -2.30 4.80 -15.87
CA ASP A 690 -3.21 4.39 -14.82
C ASP A 690 -4.15 3.31 -15.37
N PHE A 691 -4.06 2.10 -14.79
CA PHE A 691 -4.90 0.95 -15.13
C PHE A 691 -6.00 0.72 -14.07
N GLY A 692 -6.24 1.70 -13.19
CA GLY A 692 -7.20 1.63 -12.11
C GLY A 692 -6.71 0.84 -10.89
N LEU A 693 -6.27 -0.40 -11.08
CA LEU A 693 -5.75 -1.26 -10.00
C LEU A 693 -4.26 -1.00 -9.71
N PHE A 694 -3.51 -0.53 -10.68
CA PHE A 694 -2.10 -0.16 -10.53
C PHE A 694 -1.75 0.97 -11.50
N THR A 695 -0.75 1.76 -11.13
CA THR A 695 -0.14 2.76 -12.00
C THR A 695 1.19 2.25 -12.51
N SER A 696 1.50 2.52 -13.78
CA SER A 696 2.75 2.12 -14.42
C SER A 696 3.41 3.34 -15.06
N PRO A 697 4.04 4.21 -14.26
CA PRO A 697 4.57 5.47 -14.75
C PRO A 697 5.75 5.25 -15.69
N PHE A 698 5.82 6.08 -16.73
CA PHE A 698 6.91 6.10 -17.69
C PHE A 698 7.92 7.18 -17.32
N TYR A 699 9.19 6.84 -17.34
CA TYR A 699 10.30 7.71 -17.01
C TYR A 699 11.26 7.87 -18.17
N ILE A 700 11.86 9.05 -18.26
CA ILE A 700 13.08 9.32 -19.02
C ILE A 700 14.12 9.85 -18.05
N GLY A 701 15.38 9.49 -18.28
CA GLY A 701 16.42 9.88 -17.33
C GLY A 701 17.83 9.79 -17.89
N GLY A 702 18.78 10.10 -17.03
CA GLY A 702 20.19 9.97 -17.29
C GLY A 702 21.01 9.95 -16.02
N SER A 703 22.26 9.54 -16.12
CA SER A 703 23.21 9.45 -15.04
C SER A 703 24.52 10.18 -15.33
N LEU A 704 25.19 10.57 -14.24
CA LEU A 704 26.61 10.91 -14.20
C LEU A 704 27.25 9.97 -13.19
N GLU A 705 28.31 9.29 -13.57
CA GLU A 705 28.92 8.21 -12.82
C GLU A 705 30.44 8.42 -12.75
N TYR A 706 31.01 8.09 -11.60
CA TYR A 706 32.45 8.21 -11.37
C TYR A 706 32.91 7.10 -10.44
N GLY A 707 33.89 6.30 -10.85
CA GLY A 707 34.40 5.22 -10.02
C GLY A 707 35.40 4.32 -10.70
N GLY A 708 35.85 3.33 -9.96
CA GLY A 708 36.81 2.33 -10.40
C GLY A 708 37.20 1.37 -9.30
N VAL A 709 38.05 0.44 -9.63
CA VAL A 709 38.64 -0.54 -8.72
C VAL A 709 40.15 -0.55 -8.84
N TRP A 710 40.85 -1.03 -7.81
CA TRP A 710 42.29 -1.25 -7.84
C TRP A 710 42.68 -2.34 -6.83
N SER A 711 43.77 -3.04 -7.12
CA SER A 711 44.26 -4.15 -6.27
C SER A 711 45.56 -3.81 -5.51
N ASP A 712 46.39 -2.88 -6.02
CA ASP A 712 47.63 -2.53 -5.38
C ASP A 712 47.38 -1.77 -4.04
N PRO A 713 47.81 -2.33 -2.89
CA PRO A 713 47.58 -1.72 -1.57
C PRO A 713 48.35 -0.41 -1.36
N ASP A 714 49.39 -0.16 -2.15
CA ASP A 714 50.20 1.06 -2.05
C ASP A 714 49.58 2.28 -2.79
N ILE A 715 48.54 2.01 -3.60
CA ILE A 715 47.79 3.04 -4.31
C ILE A 715 46.73 3.65 -3.39
N SER A 716 46.84 4.95 -3.13
CA SER A 716 45.83 5.72 -2.42
C SER A 716 44.66 6.11 -3.33
N ILE A 717 43.51 6.47 -2.76
CA ILE A 717 42.26 6.79 -3.51
C ILE A 717 42.52 7.91 -4.56
N ASP A 718 43.36 8.88 -4.27
CA ASP A 718 43.71 9.98 -5.20
C ASP A 718 44.58 9.55 -6.38
N GLN A 719 45.16 8.36 -6.33
CA GLN A 719 46.00 7.77 -7.40
C GLN A 719 45.29 6.60 -8.09
N ALA A 720 44.14 6.15 -7.57
CA ALA A 720 43.38 5.03 -8.10
C ALA A 720 42.87 5.31 -9.53
N PRO A 721 42.78 4.28 -10.39
CA PRO A 721 42.24 4.41 -11.73
C PRO A 721 40.70 4.57 -11.68
N LEU A 722 40.24 5.81 -11.55
CA LEU A 722 38.81 6.15 -11.52
C LEU A 722 38.40 6.74 -12.87
N TYR A 723 37.25 6.32 -13.36
CA TYR A 723 36.71 6.63 -14.68
C TYR A 723 35.38 7.35 -14.60
N THR A 724 35.13 8.25 -15.57
CA THR A 724 33.88 8.94 -15.75
C THR A 724 32.98 8.23 -16.74
N ALA A 725 31.73 8.03 -16.38
CA ALA A 725 30.72 7.44 -17.23
C ALA A 725 29.40 8.22 -17.13
N GLY A 726 28.47 7.90 -18.02
CA GLY A 726 27.13 8.44 -17.98
C GLY A 726 26.20 7.66 -18.88
N SER A 727 24.92 7.78 -18.62
CA SER A 727 23.87 7.11 -19.41
C SER A 727 22.66 8.00 -19.68
N VAL A 728 21.89 7.61 -20.70
CA VAL A 728 20.55 8.11 -20.95
C VAL A 728 19.63 6.91 -21.09
N PHE A 729 18.41 7.01 -20.57
CA PHE A 729 17.49 5.89 -20.57
C PHE A 729 16.04 6.31 -20.59
N ALA A 730 15.19 5.39 -21.00
CA ALA A 730 13.75 5.42 -20.83
C ALA A 730 13.30 4.12 -20.16
N GLY A 731 12.26 4.19 -19.36
CA GLY A 731 11.77 3.01 -18.65
C GLY A 731 10.38 3.17 -18.11
N VAL A 732 9.79 2.05 -17.73
CA VAL A 732 8.47 1.97 -17.13
C VAL A 732 8.56 1.20 -15.82
N ASP A 733 7.88 1.69 -14.80
CA ASP A 733 7.67 0.94 -13.56
C ASP A 733 6.46 0.03 -13.75
N SER A 734 6.67 -1.26 -13.83
CA SER A 734 5.63 -2.23 -14.14
C SER A 734 5.39 -3.18 -12.97
N PRO A 735 4.22 -3.88 -12.92
CA PRO A 735 3.95 -4.89 -11.89
C PRO A 735 4.95 -6.04 -11.83
N ILE A 736 5.69 -6.28 -12.92
CA ILE A 736 6.77 -7.29 -12.98
C ILE A 736 8.14 -6.70 -12.66
N GLY A 737 8.19 -5.47 -12.13
CA GLY A 737 9.40 -4.71 -11.88
C GLY A 737 9.72 -3.69 -12.99
N PRO A 738 10.78 -2.90 -12.82
CA PRO A 738 11.17 -1.91 -13.81
C PRO A 738 11.58 -2.56 -15.14
N ILE A 739 11.16 -1.93 -16.23
CA ILE A 739 11.62 -2.26 -17.59
C ILE A 739 12.34 -1.02 -18.10
N MET A 740 13.64 -1.13 -18.37
CA MET A 740 14.46 0.01 -18.76
C MET A 740 15.25 -0.32 -20.03
N PHE A 741 15.32 0.66 -20.93
CA PHE A 741 16.16 0.65 -22.09
C PHE A 741 17.08 1.86 -22.05
N GLY A 742 18.40 1.63 -22.14
CA GLY A 742 19.37 2.67 -21.94
C GLY A 742 20.56 2.57 -22.87
N TYR A 743 21.29 3.68 -23.00
CA TYR A 743 22.59 3.75 -23.62
C TYR A 743 23.57 4.39 -22.64
N GLY A 744 24.68 3.73 -22.41
CA GLY A 744 25.75 4.19 -21.53
C GLY A 744 27.07 4.34 -22.24
N ARG A 745 27.87 5.25 -21.75
CA ARG A 745 29.21 5.51 -22.28
C ARG A 745 30.19 5.86 -21.16
N THR A 746 31.34 5.21 -21.21
CA THR A 746 32.51 5.49 -20.38
C THR A 746 33.62 6.13 -21.23
N GLU A 747 34.66 6.65 -20.60
CA GLU A 747 35.84 7.17 -21.23
C GLU A 747 36.46 6.21 -22.26
N LYS A 748 37.34 6.69 -23.14
CA LYS A 748 38.05 5.92 -24.16
C LYS A 748 37.15 5.17 -25.14
N ASN A 749 35.90 5.66 -25.35
CA ASN A 749 34.94 5.13 -26.30
C ASN A 749 34.43 3.71 -25.98
N PHE A 750 34.30 3.38 -24.71
CA PHE A 750 33.50 2.24 -24.28
C PHE A 750 32.03 2.65 -24.22
N ASP A 751 31.18 1.99 -24.93
CA ASP A 751 29.75 2.25 -24.96
C ASP A 751 28.94 0.97 -25.13
N SER A 752 27.74 0.96 -24.54
CA SER A 752 26.84 -0.16 -24.58
C SER A 752 25.37 0.27 -24.56
N VAL A 753 24.52 -0.57 -25.10
CA VAL A 753 23.06 -0.43 -25.03
C VAL A 753 22.55 -1.48 -24.06
N TYR A 754 21.59 -1.14 -23.22
CA TYR A 754 21.08 -2.00 -22.16
C TYR A 754 19.58 -2.19 -22.25
N LEU A 755 19.14 -3.42 -22.05
CA LEU A 755 17.75 -3.77 -21.74
C LEU A 755 17.73 -4.43 -20.36
N ILE A 756 16.95 -3.88 -19.45
CA ILE A 756 16.79 -4.43 -18.10
C ILE A 756 15.30 -4.66 -17.85
N VAL A 757 14.96 -5.84 -17.37
CA VAL A 757 13.61 -6.22 -16.95
C VAL A 757 13.68 -6.85 -15.56
N GLY A 758 12.95 -6.29 -14.61
CA GLY A 758 12.97 -6.76 -13.22
C GLY A 758 14.07 -6.10 -12.39
N THR A 759 14.30 -6.61 -11.20
CA THR A 759 15.29 -6.09 -10.24
C THR A 759 16.39 -7.10 -9.99
N THR A 760 17.63 -6.63 -9.98
CA THR A 760 18.73 -7.32 -9.30
C THR A 760 18.77 -6.85 -7.87
N PHE A 761 18.61 -7.76 -6.95
CA PHE A 761 18.94 -7.53 -5.54
C PHE A 761 20.34 -8.13 -5.30
N ASN A 762 21.36 -7.29 -5.39
CA ASN A 762 22.76 -7.63 -5.09
C ASN A 762 23.25 -6.84 -3.91
#